data_c6d0532f184bf9f20fe760e3b50d4a1a
#
_entry.id   c6d0532f184bf9f20fe760e3b50d4a1a
#
_cell.length_a   1.000
_cell.length_b   1.000
_cell.length_c   1.000
_cell.angle_alpha   90.00
_cell.angle_beta   90.00
_cell.angle_gamma   90.00
#
_symmetry.space_group_name_H-M   'P 1'
#
loop_
_entity.id
_entity.type
_entity.pdbx_description
1 polymer ?
#
loop_
_entity_poly.entity_id
_entity_poly.type
_entity_poly.pdbx_seq_one_letter_code
_entity_poly.pdbx_strand_id
1 'polypeptide(L)'
;MSAPQPPQPQQPQPLKRCIVKQVLSGDTVVIRGQPRGGPPPEKTLYISNITAPKLAKRPTETVAETKDEPFAWEAREFLRKKLVGQEVVFSVEYSVNDRDYVTLYLGKDASGENVAESLVHAGLVDVRTGGKGEAQQRLRELQEEAQAAGRGKHGPDAASHVRDVKWTLRDGEDPRTFADRFGKKPVPAVVEHVRDGSTVRVLLLPDFHYITLMLSGIRCPSSRPGEPESQYSEEAKYFTESRLLQRDVEVVLEGATNQNFVGTVLHPNGNIAEHLLRAGFARCVDWSLASVTGGADRLRAAEKEAKEKRLRLWKDYTPTGIPIDAKEQRFEGKVVEVINADALVVKVGDNELRKIFLSSIRPPRRPEEPKEAAPGGGGKERNFRPLYDIPFMYEAREFLRKKLIGKQVQVCIDYKQPASNSFPEKTCCTVTIGGINVAEALVGKGLATVVRYRQDDDQRSAHYNDLLAAEMKAQKSARGLHSKKDASVHRVVDLAGDLAKSKQFLPFLQRAGKMEAVVEFVASGSRLRLYIPRENCLATFLLAGISCPRAGRVQGGQTIPGEKFGEEALQFTKSLCLQREVEVVADGIDKAGNFIGWLTVEGVNLSVALVKEGLATVHFTAERSVHYRALQLAEEQAKQQRLKIWEDYEETEDTKPQEVITDRKGNYRNVVVTEVKPDLSFYVQFFDDGPKLEEMTKLLRQELAEHPPVSGAYVPKKGEVCAAKFSEDQQWYRARVEKVQSSGSVEIFFIDYGNRDTVDPSSLASLPSLGIRDIPAAAREYSLALVALPKDPEQAQDAVQAFQDEVSGEPQLQLNVEYRVGGQEFVTLLTPSGTDIGKTLLQEGWVLLEERRDRHLQELLQDYVAARDSAKAKRLNLWCYGDVTEDDSKEFGWGR
;
A
#
# COMPACT_ATOMS: atom_id res chain seq x y z
N MET A 1 -56.44 -90.79 -30.97
CA MET A 1 -55.40 -90.56 -29.97
C MET A 1 -54.12 -90.29 -30.78
N SER A 2 -53.82 -88.95 -30.87
CA SER A 2 -52.67 -88.46 -31.62
C SER A 2 -51.47 -88.51 -30.67
N ALA A 3 -50.33 -89.05 -31.05
CA ALA A 3 -49.09 -89.08 -30.32
C ALA A 3 -48.53 -87.67 -30.07
N PRO A 4 -47.92 -87.39 -28.92
CA PRO A 4 -47.35 -86.12 -28.67
C PRO A 4 -46.12 -85.89 -29.58
N GLN A 5 -46.13 -84.71 -30.21
CA GLN A 5 -44.97 -84.33 -31.05
C GLN A 5 -43.72 -84.07 -30.13
N PRO A 6 -42.54 -84.44 -30.60
CA PRO A 6 -41.29 -84.26 -29.88
C PRO A 6 -41.04 -82.74 -29.76
N PRO A 7 -40.46 -82.25 -28.65
CA PRO A 7 -40.14 -80.87 -28.48
C PRO A 7 -39.20 -80.37 -29.58
N GLN A 8 -39.62 -79.38 -30.32
CA GLN A 8 -38.73 -78.73 -31.32
C GLN A 8 -37.49 -78.19 -30.65
N PRO A 9 -36.28 -78.35 -31.30
CA PRO A 9 -35.07 -77.75 -30.80
C PRO A 9 -35.25 -76.23 -30.78
N GLN A 10 -35.13 -75.69 -29.58
CA GLN A 10 -35.14 -74.19 -29.39
C GLN A 10 -34.00 -73.59 -30.27
N GLN A 11 -34.37 -72.78 -31.25
CA GLN A 11 -33.41 -71.99 -32.02
C GLN A 11 -32.50 -71.22 -31.07
N PRO A 12 -31.18 -71.21 -31.33
CA PRO A 12 -30.28 -70.41 -30.50
C PRO A 12 -30.69 -68.94 -30.50
N GLN A 13 -30.99 -68.42 -29.33
CA GLN A 13 -31.42 -67.00 -29.19
C GLN A 13 -30.29 -66.10 -29.69
N PRO A 14 -30.62 -65.00 -30.41
CA PRO A 14 -29.58 -64.13 -30.96
C PRO A 14 -28.72 -63.50 -29.87
N LEU A 15 -27.43 -63.57 -30.02
CA LEU A 15 -26.47 -62.91 -29.13
C LEU A 15 -26.64 -61.40 -29.17
N LYS A 16 -26.76 -60.81 -27.98
CA LYS A 16 -26.89 -59.34 -27.78
C LYS A 16 -25.59 -58.78 -27.21
N ARG A 17 -25.11 -57.64 -27.76
CA ARG A 17 -23.92 -56.92 -27.26
C ARG A 17 -24.32 -55.81 -26.35
N CYS A 18 -23.54 -55.64 -25.29
CA CYS A 18 -23.73 -54.53 -24.32
C CYS A 18 -22.44 -54.25 -23.58
N ILE A 19 -22.47 -53.19 -22.77
CA ILE A 19 -21.36 -52.83 -21.86
C ILE A 19 -21.83 -53.10 -20.43
N VAL A 20 -20.97 -53.73 -19.62
CA VAL A 20 -21.27 -53.91 -18.19
C VAL A 20 -21.04 -52.59 -17.46
N LYS A 21 -22.15 -52.04 -16.90
CA LYS A 21 -22.14 -50.83 -16.09
C LYS A 21 -21.69 -51.11 -14.65
N GLN A 22 -22.25 -52.14 -14.05
CA GLN A 22 -22.10 -52.43 -12.63
C GLN A 22 -22.31 -53.95 -12.34
N VAL A 23 -21.61 -54.42 -11.32
CA VAL A 23 -21.75 -55.78 -10.79
C VAL A 23 -22.38 -55.68 -9.42
N LEU A 24 -23.56 -56.24 -9.24
CA LEU A 24 -24.32 -56.19 -8.00
C LEU A 24 -23.95 -57.34 -7.04
N SER A 25 -23.68 -58.51 -7.59
CA SER A 25 -23.25 -59.73 -6.85
C SER A 25 -22.43 -60.63 -7.74
N GLY A 26 -21.94 -61.73 -7.22
CA GLY A 26 -21.16 -62.68 -8.02
C GLY A 26 -21.98 -63.39 -9.13
N ASP A 27 -23.30 -63.14 -9.22
CA ASP A 27 -24.21 -63.71 -10.23
C ASP A 27 -25.14 -62.68 -10.89
N THR A 28 -24.98 -61.39 -10.58
CA THR A 28 -25.89 -60.33 -11.08
C THR A 28 -25.13 -59.12 -11.56
N VAL A 29 -25.41 -58.73 -12.82
CA VAL A 29 -24.75 -57.58 -13.46
C VAL A 29 -25.79 -56.60 -14.02
N VAL A 30 -25.46 -55.31 -14.07
CA VAL A 30 -26.22 -54.30 -14.76
C VAL A 30 -25.48 -53.95 -16.05
N ILE A 31 -26.19 -54.03 -17.15
CA ILE A 31 -25.65 -53.66 -18.47
C ILE A 31 -26.28 -52.37 -18.95
N ARG A 32 -25.58 -51.70 -19.84
CA ARG A 32 -26.06 -50.53 -20.57
C ARG A 32 -25.93 -50.74 -22.08
N GLY A 33 -26.91 -50.21 -22.80
CA GLY A 33 -26.88 -50.15 -24.25
C GLY A 33 -25.88 -49.07 -24.74
N GLN A 34 -25.83 -48.85 -26.06
CA GLN A 34 -25.05 -47.75 -26.60
C GLN A 34 -25.80 -46.40 -26.42
N PRO A 35 -25.08 -45.29 -26.07
CA PRO A 35 -25.71 -44.00 -25.89
C PRO A 35 -26.28 -43.48 -27.25
N ARG A 36 -27.52 -43.04 -27.23
CA ARG A 36 -28.21 -42.44 -28.40
C ARG A 36 -28.73 -41.06 -28.04
N GLY A 37 -27.80 -40.12 -27.76
CA GLY A 37 -28.14 -38.70 -27.46
C GLY A 37 -28.52 -38.44 -26.02
N GLY A 38 -28.40 -39.40 -25.08
CA GLY A 38 -28.67 -39.27 -23.64
C GLY A 38 -28.12 -40.47 -22.87
N PRO A 39 -28.41 -40.59 -21.55
CA PRO A 39 -28.08 -41.77 -20.78
C PRO A 39 -28.62 -43.02 -21.45
N PRO A 40 -27.80 -44.06 -21.70
CA PRO A 40 -28.25 -45.28 -22.40
C PRO A 40 -29.20 -46.08 -21.51
N PRO A 41 -30.14 -46.88 -22.11
CA PRO A 41 -31.03 -47.74 -21.37
C PRO A 41 -30.24 -48.84 -20.64
N GLU A 42 -30.69 -49.15 -19.44
CA GLU A 42 -30.04 -50.10 -18.55
C GLU A 42 -30.93 -51.32 -18.31
N LYS A 43 -30.31 -52.48 -18.10
CA LYS A 43 -31.01 -53.70 -17.73
C LYS A 43 -30.20 -54.57 -16.78
N THR A 44 -30.86 -55.11 -15.75
CA THR A 44 -30.22 -56.10 -14.85
C THR A 44 -30.31 -57.47 -15.45
N LEU A 45 -29.19 -58.17 -15.49
CA LEU A 45 -29.06 -59.54 -15.95
C LEU A 45 -28.59 -60.43 -14.79
N TYR A 46 -29.14 -61.64 -14.75
CA TYR A 46 -28.77 -62.68 -13.80
C TYR A 46 -28.02 -63.80 -14.54
N ILE A 47 -26.85 -64.16 -14.06
CA ILE A 47 -26.07 -65.25 -14.68
C ILE A 47 -26.76 -66.55 -14.36
N SER A 48 -27.08 -67.29 -15.44
CA SER A 48 -27.80 -68.56 -15.34
C SER A 48 -26.94 -69.69 -14.68
N ASN A 49 -27.64 -70.68 -14.09
CA ASN A 49 -27.09 -71.91 -13.56
C ASN A 49 -26.10 -71.80 -12.36
N ILE A 50 -25.84 -70.61 -11.89
CA ILE A 50 -25.01 -70.36 -10.69
C ILE A 50 -25.76 -69.61 -9.60
N THR A 51 -25.27 -69.67 -8.34
CA THR A 51 -25.70 -68.86 -7.22
C THR A 51 -24.52 -68.33 -6.46
N ALA A 52 -24.40 -67.06 -6.34
CA ALA A 52 -23.34 -66.39 -5.58
C ALA A 52 -23.69 -66.23 -4.10
N PRO A 53 -22.69 -66.21 -3.21
CA PRO A 53 -22.87 -65.85 -1.80
C PRO A 53 -23.43 -64.41 -1.70
N LYS A 54 -24.22 -64.16 -0.68
CA LYS A 54 -24.95 -62.87 -0.50
C LYS A 54 -24.06 -61.85 0.13
N LEU A 55 -24.02 -60.64 -0.47
CA LEU A 55 -23.35 -59.48 0.09
C LEU A 55 -24.15 -58.83 1.22
N ALA A 56 -23.45 -58.25 2.16
CA ALA A 56 -24.00 -57.36 3.19
C ALA A 56 -24.91 -56.28 2.62
N LYS A 57 -26.03 -56.04 3.27
CA LYS A 57 -26.95 -54.98 2.92
C LYS A 57 -26.93 -53.90 3.99
N ARG A 58 -26.94 -52.64 3.53
CA ARG A 58 -27.02 -51.47 4.39
C ARG A 58 -28.37 -51.51 5.19
N PRO A 59 -28.37 -51.23 6.48
CA PRO A 59 -29.59 -51.12 7.21
C PRO A 59 -30.44 -49.92 6.66
N THR A 60 -31.74 -50.17 6.56
CA THR A 60 -32.77 -49.20 6.20
C THR A 60 -33.90 -49.28 7.24
N GLU A 61 -34.85 -48.35 7.22
CA GLU A 61 -36.00 -48.39 8.14
C GLU A 61 -36.79 -49.73 8.11
N THR A 62 -36.72 -50.42 6.98
CA THR A 62 -37.48 -51.68 6.74
C THR A 62 -36.59 -52.95 6.68
N VAL A 63 -35.28 -52.83 6.59
CA VAL A 63 -34.37 -53.95 6.44
C VAL A 63 -33.26 -53.85 7.47
N ALA A 64 -33.12 -54.85 8.34
CA ALA A 64 -32.01 -54.99 9.27
C ALA A 64 -30.68 -55.18 8.54
N GLU A 65 -29.58 -54.76 9.18
CA GLU A 65 -28.25 -55.01 8.68
C GLU A 65 -27.99 -56.51 8.50
N THR A 66 -27.40 -56.89 7.37
CA THR A 66 -26.96 -58.25 7.13
C THR A 66 -25.45 -58.28 6.91
N LYS A 67 -24.81 -59.38 7.26
CA LYS A 67 -23.35 -59.59 7.02
C LYS A 67 -23.14 -60.24 5.68
N ASP A 68 -21.91 -60.15 5.16
CA ASP A 68 -21.49 -60.92 3.97
C ASP A 68 -21.52 -62.40 4.29
N GLU A 69 -21.96 -63.22 3.32
CA GLU A 69 -21.65 -64.64 3.33
C GLU A 69 -20.16 -64.82 2.93
N PRO A 70 -19.51 -65.91 3.37
CA PRO A 70 -18.12 -66.19 2.99
C PRO A 70 -17.90 -66.13 1.47
N PHE A 71 -16.84 -65.44 1.04
CA PHE A 71 -16.50 -65.19 -0.34
C PHE A 71 -17.49 -64.34 -1.17
N ALA A 72 -18.50 -63.72 -0.56
CA ALA A 72 -19.42 -62.86 -1.30
C ALA A 72 -18.73 -61.63 -1.94
N TRP A 73 -17.79 -61.02 -1.23
CA TRP A 73 -17.00 -59.89 -1.72
C TRP A 73 -16.06 -60.31 -2.85
N GLU A 74 -15.32 -61.39 -2.66
CA GLU A 74 -14.39 -61.90 -3.62
C GLU A 74 -15.06 -62.31 -4.94
N ALA A 75 -16.24 -62.97 -4.85
CA ALA A 75 -17.01 -63.30 -6.04
C ALA A 75 -17.44 -62.06 -6.83
N ARG A 76 -17.94 -61.04 -6.12
CA ARG A 76 -18.32 -59.79 -6.72
C ARG A 76 -17.09 -59.04 -7.29
N GLU A 77 -15.98 -59.00 -6.56
CA GLU A 77 -14.72 -58.37 -7.01
C GLU A 77 -14.09 -59.02 -8.23
N PHE A 78 -14.16 -60.35 -8.29
CA PHE A 78 -13.74 -61.09 -9.46
C PHE A 78 -14.46 -60.60 -10.72
N LEU A 79 -15.78 -60.49 -10.67
CA LEU A 79 -16.60 -59.99 -11.76
C LEU A 79 -16.36 -58.50 -12.02
N ARG A 80 -16.32 -57.69 -10.96
CA ARG A 80 -16.15 -56.24 -11.06
C ARG A 80 -14.87 -55.89 -11.83
N LYS A 81 -13.72 -56.47 -11.42
CA LYS A 81 -12.43 -56.20 -12.05
C LYS A 81 -12.37 -56.68 -13.50
N LYS A 82 -13.09 -57.75 -13.79
CA LYS A 82 -13.09 -58.39 -15.11
C LYS A 82 -14.07 -57.73 -16.09
N LEU A 83 -15.26 -57.33 -15.63
CA LEU A 83 -16.35 -57.00 -16.53
C LEU A 83 -16.67 -55.49 -16.57
N VAL A 84 -16.49 -54.74 -15.50
CA VAL A 84 -16.96 -53.34 -15.45
C VAL A 84 -16.31 -52.47 -16.55
N GLY A 85 -17.16 -51.95 -17.43
CA GLY A 85 -16.74 -51.13 -18.57
C GLY A 85 -16.28 -51.94 -19.79
N GLN A 86 -16.33 -53.26 -19.73
CA GLN A 86 -16.01 -54.13 -20.87
C GLN A 86 -17.25 -54.37 -21.72
N GLU A 87 -17.01 -54.60 -22.99
CA GLU A 87 -18.02 -55.09 -23.92
C GLU A 87 -18.19 -56.60 -23.73
N VAL A 88 -19.43 -57.00 -23.56
CA VAL A 88 -19.81 -58.42 -23.37
C VAL A 88 -20.93 -58.79 -24.34
N VAL A 89 -21.07 -60.09 -24.62
CA VAL A 89 -22.20 -60.68 -25.35
C VAL A 89 -22.97 -61.64 -24.44
N PHE A 90 -24.28 -61.66 -24.60
CA PHE A 90 -25.10 -62.60 -23.81
C PHE A 90 -26.25 -63.16 -24.63
N SER A 91 -26.65 -64.39 -24.25
CA SER A 91 -27.88 -65.02 -24.68
C SER A 91 -28.84 -65.17 -23.50
N VAL A 92 -30.13 -64.94 -23.69
CA VAL A 92 -31.13 -65.12 -22.64
C VAL A 92 -31.53 -66.61 -22.67
N GLU A 93 -31.30 -67.28 -21.53
CA GLU A 93 -31.72 -68.69 -21.37
C GLU A 93 -33.19 -68.83 -21.04
N TYR A 94 -33.64 -68.07 -20.09
CA TYR A 94 -35.04 -67.98 -19.65
C TYR A 94 -35.28 -66.65 -18.88
N SER A 95 -36.60 -66.31 -18.77
CA SER A 95 -37.00 -65.14 -18.02
C SER A 95 -38.08 -65.54 -16.99
N VAL A 96 -37.95 -65.04 -15.75
CA VAL A 96 -38.87 -65.29 -14.64
C VAL A 96 -39.08 -63.98 -13.88
N ASN A 97 -40.35 -63.55 -13.76
CA ASN A 97 -40.72 -62.33 -13.06
C ASN A 97 -39.90 -61.12 -13.49
N ASP A 98 -39.82 -60.83 -14.78
CA ASP A 98 -39.02 -59.79 -15.42
C ASP A 98 -37.51 -59.84 -15.20
N ARG A 99 -37.00 -60.98 -14.71
CA ARG A 99 -35.57 -61.24 -14.54
C ARG A 99 -35.11 -62.11 -15.66
N ASP A 100 -34.13 -61.59 -16.44
CA ASP A 100 -33.50 -62.37 -17.52
C ASP A 100 -32.30 -63.13 -16.96
N TYR A 101 -32.36 -64.45 -17.06
CA TYR A 101 -31.23 -65.34 -16.76
C TYR A 101 -30.46 -65.64 -18.05
N VAL A 102 -29.17 -65.33 -18.03
CA VAL A 102 -28.36 -65.25 -19.21
C VAL A 102 -27.06 -66.06 -19.11
N THR A 103 -26.60 -66.56 -20.22
CA THR A 103 -25.21 -66.94 -20.38
C THR A 103 -24.42 -65.77 -20.91
N LEU A 104 -23.35 -65.37 -20.18
CA LEU A 104 -22.59 -64.18 -20.42
C LEU A 104 -21.15 -64.52 -20.86
N TYR A 105 -20.72 -63.93 -21.96
CA TYR A 105 -19.37 -64.12 -22.53
C TYR A 105 -18.61 -62.80 -22.55
N LEU A 106 -17.35 -62.88 -22.13
CA LEU A 106 -16.43 -61.77 -22.22
C LEU A 106 -15.83 -61.73 -23.62
N GLY A 107 -16.06 -60.66 -24.37
CA GLY A 107 -15.59 -60.49 -25.73
C GLY A 107 -16.69 -60.12 -26.72
N LYS A 108 -16.43 -60.31 -28.00
CA LYS A 108 -17.28 -59.88 -29.10
C LYS A 108 -18.27 -60.96 -29.62
N ASP A 109 -18.09 -62.19 -29.21
CA ASP A 109 -18.90 -63.35 -29.65
C ASP A 109 -18.89 -64.49 -28.60
N ALA A 110 -19.61 -65.59 -28.86
CA ALA A 110 -19.68 -66.76 -27.96
C ALA A 110 -18.40 -67.58 -27.84
N SER A 111 -17.35 -67.31 -28.62
CA SER A 111 -16.04 -67.93 -28.47
C SER A 111 -15.23 -67.33 -27.32
N GLY A 112 -15.74 -66.17 -26.74
CA GLY A 112 -15.16 -65.55 -25.60
C GLY A 112 -15.29 -66.40 -24.32
N GLU A 113 -14.63 -65.93 -23.26
CA GLU A 113 -14.62 -66.61 -21.96
C GLU A 113 -16.05 -66.63 -21.37
N ASN A 114 -16.58 -67.79 -20.97
CA ASN A 114 -17.80 -67.94 -20.27
C ASN A 114 -17.62 -67.54 -18.81
N VAL A 115 -18.34 -66.47 -18.39
CA VAL A 115 -18.22 -65.85 -17.08
C VAL A 115 -18.65 -66.79 -15.94
N ALA A 116 -19.66 -67.63 -16.16
CA ALA A 116 -20.13 -68.59 -15.16
C ALA A 116 -19.07 -69.66 -14.91
N GLU A 117 -18.47 -70.22 -15.98
CA GLU A 117 -17.38 -71.21 -15.87
C GLU A 117 -16.16 -70.71 -15.12
N SER A 118 -15.76 -69.42 -15.38
CA SER A 118 -14.64 -68.79 -14.67
C SER A 118 -14.89 -68.64 -13.19
N LEU A 119 -16.13 -68.27 -12.79
CA LEU A 119 -16.51 -68.14 -11.38
C LEU A 119 -16.54 -69.50 -10.66
N VAL A 120 -17.11 -70.51 -11.27
CA VAL A 120 -17.17 -71.88 -10.72
C VAL A 120 -15.77 -72.47 -10.59
N HIS A 121 -14.94 -72.37 -11.62
CA HIS A 121 -13.56 -72.80 -11.58
C HIS A 121 -12.71 -72.17 -10.47
N ALA A 122 -12.96 -70.82 -10.22
CA ALA A 122 -12.32 -70.11 -9.13
C ALA A 122 -12.89 -70.48 -7.72
N GLY A 123 -13.94 -71.31 -7.65
CA GLY A 123 -14.59 -71.73 -6.39
C GLY A 123 -15.35 -70.63 -5.69
N LEU A 124 -15.87 -69.64 -6.44
CA LEU A 124 -16.47 -68.42 -5.85
C LEU A 124 -18.00 -68.48 -5.79
N VAL A 125 -18.64 -69.39 -6.54
CA VAL A 125 -20.09 -69.54 -6.64
C VAL A 125 -20.49 -71.02 -6.60
N ASP A 126 -21.77 -71.33 -6.34
CA ASP A 126 -22.32 -72.66 -6.41
C ASP A 126 -23.07 -72.92 -7.71
N VAL A 127 -23.01 -74.08 -8.22
CA VAL A 127 -23.87 -74.51 -9.33
C VAL A 127 -25.25 -74.83 -8.81
N ARG A 128 -26.30 -74.31 -9.46
CA ARG A 128 -27.71 -74.59 -9.06
C ARG A 128 -28.08 -76.02 -9.31
N THR A 129 -28.80 -76.63 -8.33
CA THR A 129 -29.33 -77.99 -8.48
C THR A 129 -30.62 -77.94 -9.31
N GLY A 130 -30.77 -78.85 -10.28
CA GLY A 130 -32.04 -79.03 -11.01
C GLY A 130 -32.04 -78.69 -12.52
N GLY A 131 -30.97 -78.16 -13.09
CA GLY A 131 -30.85 -77.95 -14.51
C GLY A 131 -30.43 -79.22 -15.24
N LYS A 132 -30.77 -79.38 -16.52
CA LYS A 132 -30.41 -80.47 -17.38
C LYS A 132 -29.78 -79.93 -18.64
N GLY A 133 -28.65 -80.40 -19.05
CA GLY A 133 -27.96 -79.97 -20.30
C GLY A 133 -26.43 -79.99 -20.18
N GLU A 134 -25.71 -79.95 -21.28
CA GLU A 134 -24.24 -80.04 -21.37
C GLU A 134 -23.57 -78.85 -20.62
N ALA A 135 -24.10 -77.64 -20.74
CA ALA A 135 -23.57 -76.45 -20.07
C ALA A 135 -23.58 -76.60 -18.55
N GLN A 136 -24.62 -77.20 -17.99
CA GLN A 136 -24.72 -77.42 -16.52
C GLN A 136 -23.82 -78.60 -16.06
N GLN A 137 -23.68 -79.62 -16.87
CA GLN A 137 -22.75 -80.67 -16.59
C GLN A 137 -21.32 -80.12 -16.55
N ARG A 138 -20.92 -79.34 -17.51
CA ARG A 138 -19.64 -78.68 -17.53
C ARG A 138 -19.37 -77.84 -16.25
N LEU A 139 -20.35 -77.09 -15.80
CA LEU A 139 -20.26 -76.29 -14.55
C LEU A 139 -20.10 -77.18 -13.32
N ARG A 140 -20.75 -78.38 -13.27
CA ARG A 140 -20.56 -79.35 -12.15
C ARG A 140 -19.15 -79.90 -12.15
N GLU A 141 -18.64 -80.31 -13.31
CA GLU A 141 -17.24 -80.80 -13.44
C GLU A 141 -16.25 -79.79 -12.92
N LEU A 142 -16.42 -78.47 -13.30
CA LEU A 142 -15.58 -77.35 -12.81
C LEU A 142 -15.73 -77.12 -11.30
N GLN A 143 -16.95 -77.40 -10.76
CA GLN A 143 -17.14 -77.23 -9.32
C GLN A 143 -16.44 -78.36 -8.54
N GLU A 144 -16.49 -79.62 -9.05
CA GLU A 144 -15.77 -80.75 -8.46
C GLU A 144 -14.25 -80.56 -8.52
N GLU A 145 -13.72 -80.03 -9.62
CA GLU A 145 -12.30 -79.64 -9.74
C GLU A 145 -11.92 -78.56 -8.71
N ALA A 146 -12.78 -77.55 -8.52
CA ALA A 146 -12.55 -76.47 -7.54
C ALA A 146 -12.58 -77.00 -6.11
N GLN A 147 -13.55 -77.89 -5.81
CA GLN A 147 -13.64 -78.59 -4.52
C GLN A 147 -12.42 -79.49 -4.24
N ALA A 148 -11.98 -80.27 -5.17
CA ALA A 148 -10.81 -81.13 -5.03
C ALA A 148 -9.51 -80.34 -4.83
N ALA A 149 -9.42 -79.18 -5.48
CA ALA A 149 -8.27 -78.28 -5.35
C ALA A 149 -8.38 -77.31 -4.13
N GLY A 150 -9.48 -77.33 -3.33
CA GLY A 150 -9.69 -76.43 -2.19
C GLY A 150 -9.74 -74.93 -2.60
N ARG A 151 -10.24 -74.61 -3.80
CA ARG A 151 -10.28 -73.21 -4.30
C ARG A 151 -11.43 -72.42 -3.70
N GLY A 152 -11.16 -71.16 -3.40
CA GLY A 152 -12.18 -70.20 -2.97
C GLY A 152 -12.92 -70.67 -1.72
N LYS A 153 -14.27 -70.70 -1.78
CA LYS A 153 -15.15 -71.15 -0.68
C LYS A 153 -14.97 -72.59 -0.25
N HIS A 154 -14.28 -73.41 -1.01
CA HIS A 154 -14.00 -74.82 -0.71
C HIS A 154 -12.66 -75.02 0.01
N GLY A 155 -11.93 -73.92 0.29
CA GLY A 155 -10.71 -73.91 1.09
C GLY A 155 -10.94 -74.05 2.59
N PRO A 156 -9.90 -74.41 3.37
CA PRO A 156 -10.01 -74.63 4.83
C PRO A 156 -10.38 -73.37 5.60
N ASP A 157 -9.96 -72.19 5.11
CA ASP A 157 -10.14 -70.87 5.77
C ASP A 157 -11.36 -70.13 5.26
N ALA A 158 -12.29 -70.81 4.53
CA ALA A 158 -13.42 -70.16 3.86
C ALA A 158 -14.29 -69.29 4.82
N ALA A 159 -14.46 -69.72 6.05
CA ALA A 159 -15.29 -68.98 7.06
C ALA A 159 -14.68 -67.62 7.47
N SER A 160 -13.38 -67.40 7.25
CA SER A 160 -12.70 -66.15 7.58
C SER A 160 -12.85 -65.08 6.49
N HIS A 161 -13.29 -65.47 5.31
CA HIS A 161 -13.47 -64.55 4.16
C HIS A 161 -14.81 -63.83 4.21
N VAL A 162 -15.04 -63.10 5.31
CA VAL A 162 -16.24 -62.29 5.54
C VAL A 162 -15.77 -60.86 5.78
N ARG A 163 -16.23 -59.92 4.96
CA ARG A 163 -15.92 -58.49 5.07
C ARG A 163 -16.78 -57.87 6.19
N ASP A 164 -16.15 -57.04 7.04
CA ASP A 164 -16.84 -56.20 8.02
C ASP A 164 -17.04 -54.81 7.45
N VAL A 165 -18.26 -54.57 6.90
CA VAL A 165 -18.60 -53.27 6.27
C VAL A 165 -19.08 -52.30 7.33
N LYS A 166 -18.43 -51.15 7.43
CA LYS A 166 -18.76 -50.07 8.37
C LYS A 166 -19.65 -49.05 7.68
N TRP A 167 -20.97 -49.19 7.85
CA TRP A 167 -21.97 -48.34 7.17
C TRP A 167 -22.08 -46.96 7.79
N THR A 168 -21.68 -46.77 9.04
CA THR A 168 -21.68 -45.52 9.82
C THR A 168 -20.36 -45.39 10.54
N LEU A 169 -20.00 -44.18 10.92
CA LEU A 169 -18.92 -43.93 11.86
C LEU A 169 -19.28 -44.51 13.25
N ARG A 170 -18.30 -44.74 14.09
CA ARG A 170 -18.53 -45.15 15.49
C ARG A 170 -19.38 -44.12 16.19
N ASP A 171 -20.21 -44.58 17.14
CA ASP A 171 -21.07 -43.69 17.92
C ASP A 171 -20.24 -42.60 18.60
N GLY A 172 -20.61 -41.32 18.33
CA GLY A 172 -19.92 -40.14 18.87
C GLY A 172 -18.66 -39.74 18.13
N GLU A 173 -18.26 -40.40 17.05
CA GLU A 173 -17.14 -40.01 16.24
C GLU A 173 -17.47 -38.84 15.31
N ASP A 174 -16.75 -37.68 15.46
CA ASP A 174 -16.92 -36.56 14.57
C ASP A 174 -16.29 -36.85 13.17
N PRO A 175 -17.06 -36.66 12.09
CA PRO A 175 -16.56 -36.88 10.71
C PRO A 175 -15.28 -36.09 10.38
N ARG A 176 -15.06 -34.93 10.99
CA ARG A 176 -13.83 -34.15 10.79
C ARG A 176 -12.63 -34.84 11.40
N THR A 177 -12.77 -35.32 12.63
CA THR A 177 -11.71 -36.07 13.32
C THR A 177 -11.38 -37.35 12.56
N PHE A 178 -12.39 -38.03 11.99
CA PHE A 178 -12.16 -39.18 11.13
C PHE A 178 -11.37 -38.81 9.88
N ALA A 179 -11.73 -37.74 9.16
CA ALA A 179 -11.01 -37.28 7.96
C ALA A 179 -9.56 -36.87 8.28
N ASP A 180 -9.34 -36.19 9.41
CA ASP A 180 -8.01 -35.72 9.85
C ASP A 180 -7.01 -36.86 10.14
N ARG A 181 -7.49 -38.08 10.48
CA ARG A 181 -6.62 -39.26 10.67
C ARG A 181 -5.83 -39.64 9.42
N PHE A 182 -6.39 -39.42 8.26
CA PHE A 182 -5.74 -39.76 6.99
C PHE A 182 -4.71 -38.70 6.57
N GLY A 183 -4.64 -37.55 7.23
CA GLY A 183 -3.61 -36.52 6.99
C GLY A 183 -3.55 -36.05 5.54
N LYS A 184 -4.70 -36.06 4.84
CA LYS A 184 -4.81 -35.75 3.41
C LYS A 184 -3.98 -36.67 2.50
N LYS A 185 -3.69 -37.88 2.94
CA LYS A 185 -3.05 -38.92 2.08
C LYS A 185 -4.09 -39.60 1.23
N PRO A 186 -3.75 -40.03 0.00
CA PRO A 186 -4.63 -40.83 -0.83
C PRO A 186 -4.94 -42.18 -0.15
N VAL A 187 -6.20 -42.56 -0.14
CA VAL A 187 -6.74 -43.82 0.41
C VAL A 187 -7.35 -44.61 -0.72
N PRO A 188 -6.96 -45.88 -0.93
CA PRO A 188 -7.58 -46.75 -1.95
C PRO A 188 -9.08 -46.92 -1.66
N ALA A 189 -9.90 -46.81 -2.69
CA ALA A 189 -11.35 -46.91 -2.56
C ALA A 189 -12.02 -47.46 -3.82
N VAL A 190 -13.25 -47.92 -3.67
CA VAL A 190 -14.13 -48.31 -4.78
C VAL A 190 -15.36 -47.42 -4.77
N VAL A 191 -15.71 -46.83 -5.90
CA VAL A 191 -16.94 -46.05 -6.04
C VAL A 191 -18.14 -46.97 -6.21
N GLU A 192 -18.94 -47.10 -5.16
CA GLU A 192 -20.09 -48.03 -5.15
C GLU A 192 -21.38 -47.45 -5.74
N HIS A 193 -21.56 -46.14 -5.63
CA HIS A 193 -22.77 -45.51 -6.11
C HIS A 193 -22.52 -44.05 -6.46
N VAL A 194 -23.11 -43.56 -7.54
CA VAL A 194 -23.11 -42.14 -7.91
C VAL A 194 -24.49 -41.57 -7.68
N ARG A 195 -24.59 -40.64 -6.73
CA ARG A 195 -25.84 -39.99 -6.36
C ARG A 195 -26.18 -38.88 -7.37
N ASP A 196 -25.20 -38.00 -7.64
CA ASP A 196 -25.27 -36.97 -8.65
C ASP A 196 -23.84 -36.75 -9.21
N GLY A 197 -23.65 -35.84 -10.18
CA GLY A 197 -22.38 -35.63 -10.84
C GLY A 197 -21.21 -35.29 -9.88
N SER A 198 -21.48 -34.72 -8.71
CA SER A 198 -20.51 -34.28 -7.72
C SER A 198 -20.58 -34.99 -6.37
N THR A 199 -21.49 -35.97 -6.21
CA THR A 199 -21.67 -36.71 -4.95
C THR A 199 -21.65 -38.21 -5.21
N VAL A 200 -20.71 -38.90 -4.61
CA VAL A 200 -20.53 -40.36 -4.77
C VAL A 200 -20.55 -41.04 -3.40
N ARG A 201 -20.87 -42.34 -3.40
CA ARG A 201 -20.63 -43.18 -2.23
C ARG A 201 -19.48 -44.10 -2.51
N VAL A 202 -18.51 -44.12 -1.62
CA VAL A 202 -17.26 -44.86 -1.77
C VAL A 202 -17.05 -45.81 -0.60
N LEU A 203 -16.44 -46.95 -0.90
CA LEU A 203 -15.98 -47.91 0.07
C LEU A 203 -14.45 -47.71 0.20
N LEU A 204 -14.01 -47.23 1.34
CA LEU A 204 -12.59 -47.07 1.67
C LEU A 204 -11.96 -48.41 1.99
N LEU A 205 -10.79 -48.63 1.44
CA LEU A 205 -10.03 -49.85 1.64
C LEU A 205 -8.79 -49.59 2.52
N PRO A 206 -8.31 -50.58 3.30
CA PRO A 206 -8.85 -51.93 3.47
C PRO A 206 -9.93 -52.04 4.54
N ASP A 207 -10.29 -50.96 5.27
CA ASP A 207 -11.14 -51.03 6.47
C ASP A 207 -12.64 -51.09 6.19
N PHE A 208 -13.06 -51.07 4.93
CA PHE A 208 -14.44 -51.16 4.43
C PHE A 208 -15.40 -50.11 5.01
N HIS A 209 -14.93 -48.88 5.24
CA HIS A 209 -15.82 -47.80 5.59
C HIS A 209 -16.62 -47.31 4.37
N TYR A 210 -17.93 -47.36 4.47
CA TYR A 210 -18.84 -46.89 3.41
C TYR A 210 -19.29 -45.46 3.70
N ILE A 211 -18.75 -44.50 2.92
CA ILE A 211 -18.97 -43.07 3.16
C ILE A 211 -19.62 -42.39 1.97
N THR A 212 -20.37 -41.29 2.27
CA THR A 212 -20.79 -40.36 1.22
C THR A 212 -19.78 -39.26 1.06
N LEU A 213 -19.24 -39.11 -0.14
CA LEU A 213 -18.18 -38.15 -0.49
C LEU A 213 -18.72 -37.13 -1.48
N MET A 214 -18.61 -35.84 -1.13
CA MET A 214 -18.83 -34.72 -2.01
C MET A 214 -17.48 -34.34 -2.63
N LEU A 215 -17.44 -34.18 -3.95
CA LEU A 215 -16.21 -33.78 -4.65
C LEU A 215 -15.83 -32.37 -4.25
N SER A 216 -14.58 -32.20 -3.79
CA SER A 216 -14.06 -30.90 -3.34
C SER A 216 -14.00 -29.89 -4.46
N GLY A 217 -14.34 -28.66 -4.14
CA GLY A 217 -14.19 -27.50 -5.03
C GLY A 217 -15.23 -27.39 -6.13
N ILE A 218 -16.16 -28.35 -6.27
CA ILE A 218 -17.13 -28.31 -7.35
C ILE A 218 -18.56 -28.63 -6.88
N ARG A 219 -19.52 -28.23 -7.70
CA ARG A 219 -20.93 -28.62 -7.58
C ARG A 219 -21.54 -28.82 -8.96
N CYS A 220 -22.15 -29.98 -9.16
CA CYS A 220 -22.98 -30.28 -10.32
C CYS A 220 -24.45 -29.97 -10.07
N PRO A 221 -25.26 -29.74 -11.11
CA PRO A 221 -26.71 -29.76 -11.01
C PRO A 221 -27.19 -31.09 -10.42
N SER A 222 -28.15 -31.04 -9.55
CA SER A 222 -28.77 -32.24 -8.95
C SER A 222 -30.27 -32.12 -9.02
N SER A 223 -30.95 -33.25 -9.30
CA SER A 223 -32.37 -33.36 -9.20
C SER A 223 -32.73 -33.93 -7.81
N ARG A 224 -33.68 -33.32 -7.13
CA ARG A 224 -34.25 -33.86 -5.91
C ARG A 224 -35.61 -34.44 -6.21
N PRO A 225 -36.06 -35.51 -5.53
CA PRO A 225 -37.40 -36.02 -5.69
C PRO A 225 -38.43 -34.93 -5.37
N GLY A 226 -39.31 -34.59 -6.33
CA GLY A 226 -40.35 -33.56 -6.19
C GLY A 226 -39.94 -32.14 -6.64
N GLU A 227 -38.69 -31.87 -7.03
CA GLU A 227 -38.30 -30.63 -7.69
C GLU A 227 -38.17 -30.83 -9.22
N PRO A 228 -38.38 -29.76 -10.02
CA PRO A 228 -38.14 -29.85 -11.47
C PRO A 228 -36.70 -30.23 -11.75
N GLU A 229 -36.51 -31.09 -12.72
CA GLU A 229 -35.20 -31.60 -13.09
C GLU A 229 -34.27 -30.44 -13.47
N SER A 230 -33.10 -30.34 -12.82
CA SER A 230 -32.13 -29.32 -13.13
C SER A 230 -31.48 -29.63 -14.47
N GLN A 231 -31.35 -28.65 -15.35
CA GLN A 231 -30.71 -28.82 -16.65
C GLN A 231 -29.33 -29.46 -16.49
N TYR A 232 -29.04 -30.48 -17.27
CA TYR A 232 -27.81 -31.29 -17.32
C TYR A 232 -27.54 -32.15 -16.07
N SER A 233 -28.52 -32.39 -15.18
CA SER A 233 -28.29 -33.17 -13.97
C SER A 233 -28.05 -34.65 -14.26
N GLU A 234 -28.82 -35.25 -15.15
CA GLU A 234 -28.68 -36.66 -15.55
C GLU A 234 -27.43 -36.89 -16.40
N GLU A 235 -27.09 -35.97 -17.29
CA GLU A 235 -25.87 -36.03 -18.09
C GLU A 235 -24.61 -35.91 -17.20
N ALA A 236 -24.63 -35.02 -16.19
CA ALA A 236 -23.53 -34.90 -15.24
C ALA A 236 -23.34 -36.17 -14.41
N LYS A 237 -24.47 -36.76 -13.94
CA LYS A 237 -24.45 -38.04 -13.24
C LYS A 237 -23.89 -39.14 -14.12
N TYR A 238 -24.40 -39.27 -15.34
CA TYR A 238 -23.92 -40.26 -16.30
C TYR A 238 -22.41 -40.08 -16.62
N PHE A 239 -21.95 -38.84 -16.73
CA PHE A 239 -20.56 -38.53 -16.94
C PHE A 239 -19.66 -39.09 -15.82
N THR A 240 -20.10 -38.94 -14.57
CA THR A 240 -19.39 -39.47 -13.40
C THR A 240 -19.53 -41.00 -13.31
N GLU A 241 -20.75 -41.56 -13.51
CA GLU A 241 -20.99 -42.99 -13.49
C GLU A 241 -20.14 -43.74 -14.53
N SER A 242 -20.10 -43.25 -15.76
CA SER A 242 -19.38 -43.94 -16.84
C SER A 242 -17.87 -44.00 -16.59
N ARG A 243 -17.33 -43.12 -15.74
CA ARG A 243 -15.88 -43.02 -15.44
C ARG A 243 -15.48 -43.60 -14.10
N LEU A 244 -16.32 -43.50 -13.10
CA LEU A 244 -15.95 -43.84 -11.73
C LEU A 244 -16.72 -44.99 -11.12
N LEU A 245 -17.99 -45.27 -11.60
CA LEU A 245 -18.79 -46.31 -10.97
C LEU A 245 -18.07 -47.67 -10.98
N GLN A 246 -17.89 -48.22 -9.80
CA GLN A 246 -17.17 -49.46 -9.56
C GLN A 246 -15.74 -49.52 -10.12
N ARG A 247 -15.08 -48.38 -10.20
CA ARG A 247 -13.64 -48.29 -10.50
C ARG A 247 -12.85 -48.19 -9.21
N ASP A 248 -11.62 -48.76 -9.26
CA ASP A 248 -10.61 -48.51 -8.24
C ASP A 248 -10.11 -47.07 -8.38
N VAL A 249 -10.17 -46.32 -7.29
CA VAL A 249 -9.78 -44.92 -7.21
C VAL A 249 -8.99 -44.68 -5.94
N GLU A 250 -8.31 -43.55 -5.88
CA GLU A 250 -7.76 -43.01 -4.64
C GLU A 250 -8.60 -41.83 -4.16
N VAL A 251 -8.93 -41.82 -2.90
CA VAL A 251 -9.71 -40.73 -2.27
C VAL A 251 -8.83 -39.99 -1.29
N VAL A 252 -8.77 -38.66 -1.44
CA VAL A 252 -8.15 -37.76 -0.47
C VAL A 252 -9.26 -37.11 0.34
N LEU A 253 -9.36 -37.40 1.64
CA LEU A 253 -10.31 -36.77 2.54
C LEU A 253 -9.76 -35.40 2.97
N GLU A 254 -10.50 -34.33 2.68
CA GLU A 254 -10.07 -32.93 2.88
C GLU A 254 -10.89 -32.23 3.94
N GLY A 255 -12.04 -32.80 4.29
CA GLY A 255 -12.93 -32.27 5.33
C GLY A 255 -14.24 -33.01 5.43
N ALA A 256 -15.16 -32.49 6.24
CA ALA A 256 -16.50 -33.02 6.40
C ALA A 256 -17.53 -31.90 6.62
N THR A 257 -18.74 -32.11 6.15
CA THR A 257 -19.89 -31.21 6.31
C THR A 257 -21.14 -32.04 6.57
N ASN A 258 -21.81 -31.84 7.73
CA ASN A 258 -23.08 -32.48 8.07
C ASN A 258 -23.11 -33.99 7.76
N GLN A 259 -22.25 -34.78 8.34
CA GLN A 259 -22.09 -36.23 8.11
C GLN A 259 -21.66 -36.67 6.71
N ASN A 260 -21.50 -35.78 5.77
CA ASN A 260 -20.88 -36.04 4.47
C ASN A 260 -19.42 -35.65 4.49
N PHE A 261 -18.58 -36.45 3.83
CA PHE A 261 -17.17 -36.12 3.63
C PHE A 261 -16.99 -35.23 2.41
N VAL A 262 -15.95 -34.44 2.42
CA VAL A 262 -15.52 -33.60 1.31
C VAL A 262 -14.12 -34.04 0.93
N GLY A 263 -13.89 -34.30 -0.35
CA GLY A 263 -12.58 -34.78 -0.78
C GLY A 263 -12.41 -34.87 -2.29
N THR A 264 -11.20 -35.20 -2.69
CA THR A 264 -10.81 -35.37 -4.09
C THR A 264 -10.78 -36.86 -4.45
N VAL A 265 -11.33 -37.18 -5.62
CA VAL A 265 -11.27 -38.53 -6.19
C VAL A 265 -10.29 -38.51 -7.34
N LEU A 266 -9.23 -39.31 -7.18
CA LEU A 266 -8.16 -39.50 -8.18
C LEU A 266 -8.35 -40.83 -8.88
N HIS A 267 -8.53 -40.77 -10.18
CA HIS A 267 -8.51 -41.90 -11.10
C HIS A 267 -7.17 -41.87 -11.87
N PRO A 268 -6.64 -42.98 -12.41
CA PRO A 268 -5.43 -42.96 -13.25
C PRO A 268 -5.45 -41.93 -14.39
N ASN A 269 -6.63 -41.60 -14.88
CA ASN A 269 -6.83 -40.55 -15.90
C ASN A 269 -6.97 -39.13 -15.32
N GLY A 270 -6.74 -38.90 -14.04
CA GLY A 270 -6.76 -37.60 -13.37
C GLY A 270 -7.95 -37.39 -12.43
N ASN A 271 -8.10 -36.15 -12.00
CA ASN A 271 -9.15 -35.71 -11.09
C ASN A 271 -10.48 -35.56 -11.83
N ILE A 272 -11.52 -36.28 -11.40
CA ILE A 272 -12.85 -36.24 -12.04
C ILE A 272 -13.49 -34.83 -11.94
N ALA A 273 -13.21 -34.08 -10.86
CA ALA A 273 -13.72 -32.71 -10.68
C ALA A 273 -13.22 -31.78 -11.81
N GLU A 274 -11.96 -31.92 -12.20
CA GLU A 274 -11.39 -31.15 -13.31
C GLU A 274 -12.08 -31.49 -14.65
N HIS A 275 -12.33 -32.78 -14.88
CA HIS A 275 -13.01 -33.22 -16.10
C HIS A 275 -14.47 -32.77 -16.18
N LEU A 276 -15.19 -32.76 -15.06
CA LEU A 276 -16.56 -32.25 -14.99
C LEU A 276 -16.63 -30.73 -15.27
N LEU A 277 -15.70 -29.97 -14.71
CA LEU A 277 -15.60 -28.53 -14.96
C LEU A 277 -15.27 -28.23 -16.42
N ARG A 278 -14.24 -28.90 -16.96
CA ARG A 278 -13.80 -28.72 -18.36
C ARG A 278 -14.91 -29.08 -19.35
N ALA A 279 -15.73 -30.07 -19.02
CA ALA A 279 -16.89 -30.46 -19.81
C ALA A 279 -18.10 -29.51 -19.61
N GLY A 280 -18.06 -28.55 -18.69
CA GLY A 280 -19.16 -27.63 -18.40
C GLY A 280 -20.34 -28.25 -17.64
N PHE A 281 -20.13 -29.37 -16.91
CA PHE A 281 -21.13 -30.03 -16.07
C PHE A 281 -21.12 -29.58 -14.61
N ALA A 282 -20.08 -28.81 -14.21
CA ALA A 282 -19.92 -28.36 -12.84
C ALA A 282 -19.57 -26.89 -12.76
N ARG A 283 -19.75 -26.33 -11.57
CA ARG A 283 -19.27 -24.99 -11.19
C ARG A 283 -18.34 -25.08 -10.00
N CYS A 284 -17.36 -24.22 -9.92
CA CYS A 284 -16.49 -24.11 -8.75
C CYS A 284 -17.25 -23.61 -7.52
N VAL A 285 -16.89 -24.11 -6.34
CA VAL A 285 -17.50 -23.76 -5.05
C VAL A 285 -16.43 -23.34 -4.05
N ASP A 286 -16.39 -22.05 -3.72
CA ASP A 286 -15.32 -21.41 -2.97
C ASP A 286 -15.06 -21.97 -1.58
N TRP A 287 -16.13 -22.40 -0.86
CA TRP A 287 -16.01 -22.88 0.52
C TRP A 287 -15.17 -24.18 0.66
N SER A 288 -15.15 -25.03 -0.39
CA SER A 288 -14.37 -26.26 -0.41
C SER A 288 -13.15 -26.20 -1.31
N LEU A 289 -13.08 -25.18 -2.18
CA LEU A 289 -12.00 -25.02 -3.15
C LEU A 289 -10.65 -24.72 -2.48
N ALA A 290 -10.64 -23.98 -1.38
CA ALA A 290 -9.42 -23.63 -0.64
C ALA A 290 -8.76 -24.84 0.04
N SER A 291 -9.48 -25.96 0.24
CA SER A 291 -8.97 -27.17 0.88
C SER A 291 -8.53 -28.27 -0.12
N VAL A 292 -8.77 -28.05 -1.40
CA VAL A 292 -8.49 -29.04 -2.47
C VAL A 292 -7.02 -29.39 -2.53
N THR A 293 -6.72 -30.68 -2.44
CA THR A 293 -5.37 -31.21 -2.65
C THR A 293 -4.97 -31.10 -4.12
N GLY A 294 -3.80 -30.54 -4.38
CA GLY A 294 -3.29 -30.30 -5.75
C GLY A 294 -3.61 -28.93 -6.32
N GLY A 295 -4.28 -28.08 -5.54
CA GLY A 295 -4.49 -26.65 -5.84
C GLY A 295 -5.79 -26.35 -6.56
N ALA A 296 -6.37 -25.23 -6.19
CA ALA A 296 -7.62 -24.72 -6.76
C ALA A 296 -7.48 -24.20 -8.20
N ASP A 297 -6.24 -23.87 -8.61
CA ASP A 297 -5.97 -23.20 -9.89
C ASP A 297 -6.33 -24.06 -11.09
N ARG A 298 -6.08 -25.37 -11.00
CA ARG A 298 -6.46 -26.32 -12.07
C ARG A 298 -7.96 -26.39 -12.27
N LEU A 299 -8.73 -26.39 -11.16
CA LEU A 299 -10.19 -26.40 -11.21
C LEU A 299 -10.73 -25.09 -11.81
N ARG A 300 -10.17 -23.95 -11.40
CA ARG A 300 -10.53 -22.65 -11.97
C ARG A 300 -10.18 -22.54 -13.46
N ALA A 301 -9.01 -23.04 -13.86
CA ALA A 301 -8.63 -23.07 -15.26
C ALA A 301 -9.58 -23.94 -16.11
N ALA A 302 -9.98 -25.11 -15.59
CA ALA A 302 -10.96 -25.99 -16.25
C ALA A 302 -12.35 -25.33 -16.39
N GLU A 303 -12.84 -24.63 -15.35
CA GLU A 303 -14.09 -23.85 -15.42
C GLU A 303 -13.98 -22.73 -16.44
N LYS A 304 -12.88 -21.97 -16.43
CA LYS A 304 -12.61 -20.90 -17.40
C LYS A 304 -12.64 -21.40 -18.84
N GLU A 305 -12.01 -22.54 -19.11
CA GLU A 305 -12.01 -23.18 -20.43
C GLU A 305 -13.45 -23.51 -20.89
N ALA A 306 -14.28 -24.05 -19.98
CA ALA A 306 -15.67 -24.36 -20.26
C ALA A 306 -16.53 -23.10 -20.54
N LYS A 307 -16.27 -22.01 -19.81
CA LYS A 307 -16.91 -20.71 -20.01
C LYS A 307 -16.54 -20.09 -21.37
N GLU A 308 -15.25 -20.09 -21.70
CA GLU A 308 -14.75 -19.60 -23.00
C GLU A 308 -15.35 -20.35 -24.19
N LYS A 309 -15.48 -21.68 -24.04
CA LYS A 309 -16.09 -22.56 -25.06
C LYS A 309 -17.61 -22.59 -25.00
N ARG A 310 -18.25 -21.89 -24.06
CA ARG A 310 -19.70 -21.85 -23.83
C ARG A 310 -20.34 -23.24 -23.76
N LEU A 311 -19.75 -24.14 -22.99
CA LEU A 311 -20.19 -25.53 -22.91
C LEU A 311 -21.32 -25.67 -21.87
N ARG A 312 -22.40 -26.31 -22.23
CA ARG A 312 -23.51 -26.78 -21.35
C ARG A 312 -24.01 -25.70 -20.37
N LEU A 313 -23.68 -25.78 -19.08
CA LEU A 313 -24.04 -24.78 -18.05
C LEU A 313 -23.65 -23.35 -18.40
N TRP A 314 -22.71 -23.21 -19.30
CA TRP A 314 -22.13 -21.91 -19.73
C TRP A 314 -22.57 -21.48 -21.12
N LYS A 315 -23.63 -22.12 -21.69
CA LYS A 315 -24.11 -21.84 -23.07
C LYS A 315 -24.44 -20.34 -23.27
N ASP A 316 -25.07 -19.73 -22.27
CA ASP A 316 -25.51 -18.33 -22.31
C ASP A 316 -24.54 -17.40 -21.54
N TYR A 317 -23.31 -17.88 -21.28
CA TYR A 317 -22.31 -17.11 -20.55
C TYR A 317 -21.82 -15.92 -21.37
N THR A 318 -21.91 -14.71 -20.80
CA THR A 318 -21.34 -13.47 -21.31
C THR A 318 -20.30 -12.97 -20.32
N PRO A 319 -19.05 -12.70 -20.77
CA PRO A 319 -18.03 -12.13 -19.88
C PRO A 319 -18.48 -10.77 -19.33
N THR A 320 -18.42 -10.58 -18.03
CA THR A 320 -18.86 -9.35 -17.33
C THR A 320 -17.71 -8.38 -17.07
N GLY A 321 -16.66 -8.33 -17.85
CA GLY A 321 -15.50 -7.48 -17.62
C GLY A 321 -15.12 -6.61 -18.81
N ILE A 322 -14.44 -5.48 -18.52
CA ILE A 322 -13.74 -4.69 -19.54
C ILE A 322 -12.57 -5.54 -20.05
N PRO A 323 -12.44 -5.76 -21.39
CA PRO A 323 -11.31 -6.51 -21.94
C PRO A 323 -9.99 -5.82 -21.58
N ILE A 324 -9.00 -6.59 -21.13
CA ILE A 324 -7.66 -6.10 -20.83
C ILE A 324 -6.77 -6.48 -22.00
N ASP A 325 -6.04 -5.50 -22.57
CA ASP A 325 -5.04 -5.79 -23.59
C ASP A 325 -3.91 -6.63 -22.97
N ALA A 326 -3.51 -7.68 -23.66
CA ALA A 326 -2.46 -8.59 -23.19
C ALA A 326 -1.12 -7.87 -22.96
N LYS A 327 -0.86 -6.75 -23.68
CA LYS A 327 0.33 -5.91 -23.50
C LYS A 327 0.26 -5.06 -22.24
N GLU A 328 -0.93 -4.66 -21.82
CA GLU A 328 -1.15 -3.84 -20.61
C GLU A 328 -1.32 -4.70 -19.35
N GLN A 329 -1.55 -5.99 -19.49
CA GLN A 329 -1.91 -6.88 -18.38
C GLN A 329 -0.82 -6.96 -17.32
N ARG A 330 0.45 -6.85 -17.71
CA ARG A 330 1.59 -6.92 -16.77
C ARG A 330 2.53 -5.76 -17.00
N PHE A 331 2.92 -5.11 -15.93
CA PHE A 331 3.92 -4.05 -15.95
C PHE A 331 4.70 -4.00 -14.64
N GLU A 332 5.84 -3.33 -14.68
CA GLU A 332 6.65 -3.04 -13.51
C GLU A 332 6.62 -1.54 -13.23
N GLY A 333 6.70 -1.16 -11.97
CA GLY A 333 6.74 0.25 -11.61
C GLY A 333 7.11 0.49 -10.15
N LYS A 334 7.46 1.73 -9.85
CA LYS A 334 7.85 2.17 -8.52
C LYS A 334 6.65 2.67 -7.75
N VAL A 335 6.38 2.15 -6.57
CA VAL A 335 5.30 2.65 -5.71
C VAL A 335 5.69 4.00 -5.13
N VAL A 336 4.89 5.03 -5.41
CA VAL A 336 5.13 6.41 -4.98
C VAL A 336 4.17 6.87 -3.88
N GLU A 337 2.99 6.25 -3.78
CA GLU A 337 2.00 6.60 -2.76
C GLU A 337 1.12 5.39 -2.40
N VAL A 338 0.76 5.26 -1.13
CA VAL A 338 -0.22 4.33 -0.58
C VAL A 338 -1.42 5.14 -0.11
N ILE A 339 -2.50 5.17 -0.87
CA ILE A 339 -3.68 5.99 -0.57
C ILE A 339 -4.45 5.42 0.60
N ASN A 340 -4.74 4.12 0.54
CA ASN A 340 -5.47 3.37 1.57
C ASN A 340 -4.80 2.01 1.76
N ALA A 341 -5.40 1.17 2.59
CA ALA A 341 -4.95 -0.20 2.78
C ALA A 341 -5.16 -1.12 1.54
N ASP A 342 -5.72 -0.62 0.44
CA ASP A 342 -5.98 -1.36 -0.79
C ASP A 342 -5.67 -0.58 -2.07
N ALA A 343 -5.28 0.68 -1.99
CA ALA A 343 -5.06 1.55 -3.15
C ALA A 343 -3.63 2.12 -3.18
N LEU A 344 -2.96 1.95 -4.32
CA LEU A 344 -1.58 2.35 -4.55
C LEU A 344 -1.47 3.26 -5.77
N VAL A 345 -0.50 4.16 -5.76
CA VAL A 345 -0.05 4.88 -6.96
C VAL A 345 1.30 4.35 -7.36
N VAL A 346 1.40 3.88 -8.59
CA VAL A 346 2.62 3.29 -9.15
C VAL A 346 3.11 4.15 -10.31
N LYS A 347 4.37 4.55 -10.27
CA LYS A 347 5.04 5.26 -11.35
C LYS A 347 5.59 4.23 -12.34
N VAL A 348 5.13 4.31 -13.59
CA VAL A 348 5.53 3.45 -14.72
C VAL A 348 6.35 4.30 -15.70
N GLY A 349 7.55 3.82 -16.06
CA GLY A 349 8.45 4.62 -16.90
C GLY A 349 8.82 5.96 -16.28
N ASP A 350 9.06 6.98 -17.11
CA ASP A 350 9.59 8.25 -16.63
C ASP A 350 8.58 9.15 -15.94
N ASN A 351 7.30 9.14 -16.35
CA ASN A 351 6.32 10.10 -15.81
C ASN A 351 4.87 9.60 -15.66
N GLU A 352 4.54 8.35 -16.03
CA GLU A 352 3.16 7.89 -15.94
C GLU A 352 2.83 7.41 -14.53
N LEU A 353 1.83 8.04 -13.90
CA LEU A 353 1.31 7.63 -12.60
C LEU A 353 0.01 6.84 -12.79
N ARG A 354 0.00 5.58 -12.37
CA ARG A 354 -1.17 4.70 -12.41
C ARG A 354 -1.70 4.43 -11.02
N LYS A 355 -2.97 4.78 -10.79
CA LYS A 355 -3.68 4.39 -9.57
C LYS A 355 -4.25 2.99 -9.74
N ILE A 356 -3.86 2.07 -8.86
CA ILE A 356 -4.29 0.67 -8.87
C ILE A 356 -4.87 0.29 -7.51
N PHE A 357 -5.70 -0.75 -7.50
CA PHE A 357 -6.29 -1.32 -6.30
C PHE A 357 -5.86 -2.78 -6.15
N LEU A 358 -5.59 -3.21 -4.93
CA LEU A 358 -5.30 -4.62 -4.66
C LEU A 358 -6.57 -5.45 -4.88
N SER A 359 -6.47 -6.46 -5.75
CA SER A 359 -7.62 -7.24 -6.19
C SER A 359 -8.19 -8.13 -5.08
N SER A 360 -9.52 -8.25 -5.06
CA SER A 360 -10.29 -9.18 -4.21
C SER A 360 -10.12 -9.03 -2.70
N ILE A 361 -9.60 -7.88 -2.23
CA ILE A 361 -9.53 -7.57 -0.79
C ILE A 361 -10.37 -6.34 -0.44
N ARG A 362 -10.70 -6.23 0.83
CA ARG A 362 -11.36 -5.05 1.43
C ARG A 362 -10.53 -4.53 2.58
N PRO A 363 -10.24 -3.22 2.60
CA PRO A 363 -9.60 -2.59 3.73
C PRO A 363 -10.49 -2.61 4.98
N PRO A 364 -9.94 -2.35 6.16
CA PRO A 364 -10.73 -2.18 7.38
C PRO A 364 -11.84 -1.13 7.18
N ARG A 365 -13.00 -1.36 7.79
CA ARG A 365 -14.16 -0.48 7.68
C ARG A 365 -14.63 -0.05 9.07
N ARG A 366 -15.30 1.09 9.13
CA ARG A 366 -16.00 1.51 10.34
C ARG A 366 -17.02 0.43 10.72
N PRO A 367 -17.06 -0.02 11.97
CA PRO A 367 -18.18 -0.85 12.47
C PRO A 367 -19.51 -0.15 12.17
N GLU A 368 -20.47 -0.86 11.65
CA GLU A 368 -21.84 -0.33 11.52
C GLU A 368 -22.38 -0.06 12.92
N GLU A 369 -22.57 1.20 13.27
CA GLU A 369 -23.30 1.54 14.50
C GLU A 369 -24.73 1.03 14.37
N PRO A 370 -25.29 0.38 15.42
CA PRO A 370 -26.71 0.03 15.42
C PRO A 370 -27.53 1.31 15.20
N LYS A 371 -28.52 1.25 14.32
CA LYS A 371 -29.38 2.36 13.90
C LYS A 371 -30.25 2.98 15.02
N GLU A 372 -29.96 2.73 16.27
CA GLU A 372 -30.71 3.18 17.45
C GLU A 372 -29.88 4.09 18.35
N ALA A 373 -29.27 5.15 17.84
CA ALA A 373 -28.83 6.25 18.67
C ALA A 373 -29.60 7.51 18.30
N ALA A 374 -30.49 7.92 19.20
CA ALA A 374 -31.32 9.10 19.10
C ALA A 374 -30.50 10.37 18.85
N PRO A 375 -31.05 11.41 18.14
CA PRO A 375 -30.42 12.69 17.94
C PRO A 375 -30.51 13.52 19.21
N GLY A 376 -29.43 13.62 19.95
CA GLY A 376 -29.36 14.43 21.15
C GLY A 376 -27.97 14.58 21.72
N GLY A 377 -27.22 15.54 21.19
CA GLY A 377 -25.93 15.91 21.74
C GLY A 377 -25.17 16.82 20.80
N GLY A 378 -25.33 18.14 20.89
CA GLY A 378 -24.61 19.17 20.13
C GLY A 378 -23.11 19.23 20.49
N GLY A 379 -22.36 18.20 20.15
CA GLY A 379 -20.90 18.24 20.10
C GLY A 379 -20.49 18.58 18.68
N LYS A 380 -19.58 19.57 18.51
CA LYS A 380 -18.93 19.86 17.23
C LYS A 380 -18.52 18.56 16.57
N GLU A 381 -19.05 18.24 15.38
CA GLU A 381 -18.64 17.08 14.58
C GLU A 381 -17.12 17.11 14.45
N ARG A 382 -16.45 16.18 15.11
CA ARG A 382 -15.04 15.93 14.89
C ARG A 382 -14.90 15.50 13.44
N ASN A 383 -14.10 16.20 12.66
CA ASN A 383 -13.74 15.77 11.31
C ASN A 383 -13.26 14.33 11.35
N PHE A 384 -14.07 13.42 10.80
CA PHE A 384 -13.74 11.99 10.73
C PHE A 384 -12.49 11.78 9.85
N ARG A 385 -11.50 11.10 10.39
CA ARG A 385 -10.22 10.80 9.73
C ARG A 385 -10.10 9.30 9.49
N PRO A 386 -10.47 8.81 8.29
CA PRO A 386 -10.55 7.37 8.01
C PRO A 386 -9.29 6.59 8.40
N LEU A 387 -8.10 7.17 8.18
CA LEU A 387 -6.82 6.51 8.47
C LEU A 387 -6.63 6.23 9.97
N TYR A 388 -7.08 7.11 10.84
CA TYR A 388 -6.83 7.04 12.28
C TYR A 388 -8.05 6.59 13.09
N ASP A 389 -9.25 6.89 12.60
CA ASP A 389 -10.50 6.65 13.33
C ASP A 389 -11.12 5.26 13.00
N ILE A 390 -10.65 4.58 11.93
CA ILE A 390 -11.02 3.20 11.63
C ILE A 390 -10.00 2.25 12.25
N PRO A 391 -10.43 1.29 13.08
CA PRO A 391 -9.55 0.30 13.67
C PRO A 391 -8.74 -0.46 12.62
N PHE A 392 -7.44 -0.67 12.85
CA PHE A 392 -6.48 -1.34 11.97
C PHE A 392 -6.22 -0.70 10.61
N MET A 393 -6.85 0.44 10.27
CA MET A 393 -6.62 1.12 9.00
C MET A 393 -5.20 1.71 8.93
N TYR A 394 -4.75 2.32 10.03
CA TYR A 394 -3.39 2.86 10.13
C TYR A 394 -2.34 1.75 9.99
N GLU A 395 -2.50 0.65 10.73
CA GLU A 395 -1.58 -0.48 10.68
C GLU A 395 -1.53 -1.13 9.29
N ALA A 396 -2.67 -1.23 8.61
CA ALA A 396 -2.75 -1.77 7.26
C ALA A 396 -2.04 -0.88 6.24
N ARG A 397 -2.30 0.44 6.27
CA ARG A 397 -1.62 1.42 5.42
C ARG A 397 -0.12 1.46 5.73
N GLU A 398 0.25 1.45 6.99
CA GLU A 398 1.64 1.49 7.45
C GLU A 398 2.43 0.24 7.04
N PHE A 399 1.78 -0.92 7.08
CA PHE A 399 2.36 -2.15 6.54
C PHE A 399 2.70 -2.02 5.06
N LEU A 400 1.78 -1.50 4.25
CA LEU A 400 2.00 -1.27 2.82
C LEU A 400 3.07 -0.20 2.60
N ARG A 401 3.01 0.93 3.31
CA ARG A 401 3.97 2.02 3.21
C ARG A 401 5.41 1.53 3.42
N LYS A 402 5.67 0.88 4.54
CA LYS A 402 7.02 0.38 4.88
C LYS A 402 7.53 -0.67 3.91
N LYS A 403 6.65 -1.46 3.32
CA LYS A 403 7.02 -2.53 2.39
C LYS A 403 7.21 -2.06 0.96
N LEU A 404 6.47 -1.05 0.51
CA LEU A 404 6.31 -0.73 -0.90
C LEU A 404 6.87 0.64 -1.30
N ILE A 405 6.77 1.68 -0.45
CA ILE A 405 7.17 3.04 -0.83
C ILE A 405 8.61 3.08 -1.31
N GLY A 406 8.80 3.65 -2.49
CA GLY A 406 10.09 3.78 -3.14
C GLY A 406 10.63 2.52 -3.80
N LYS A 407 9.92 1.38 -3.71
CA LYS A 407 10.36 0.09 -4.25
C LYS A 407 9.69 -0.24 -5.57
N GLN A 408 10.41 -1.02 -6.38
CA GLN A 408 9.92 -1.57 -7.63
C GLN A 408 9.03 -2.78 -7.34
N VAL A 409 7.86 -2.82 -7.97
CA VAL A 409 6.90 -3.92 -7.84
C VAL A 409 6.48 -4.42 -9.22
N GLN A 410 6.08 -5.69 -9.28
CA GLN A 410 5.44 -6.27 -10.45
C GLN A 410 3.93 -6.20 -10.24
N VAL A 411 3.23 -5.71 -11.25
CA VAL A 411 1.78 -5.53 -11.24
C VAL A 411 1.16 -6.35 -12.35
N CYS A 412 0.17 -7.17 -11.99
CA CYS A 412 -0.67 -7.89 -12.94
C CYS A 412 -2.11 -7.45 -12.78
N ILE A 413 -2.71 -6.92 -13.85
CA ILE A 413 -4.12 -6.51 -13.83
C ILE A 413 -4.98 -7.77 -13.89
N ASP A 414 -5.80 -7.99 -12.86
CA ASP A 414 -6.74 -9.12 -12.80
C ASP A 414 -8.06 -8.77 -13.48
N TYR A 415 -8.63 -7.60 -13.17
CA TYR A 415 -9.89 -7.12 -13.76
C TYR A 415 -10.01 -5.59 -13.62
N LYS A 416 -10.84 -5.01 -14.47
CA LYS A 416 -11.24 -3.59 -14.39
C LYS A 416 -12.71 -3.52 -14.02
N GLN A 417 -13.04 -2.78 -12.96
CA GLN A 417 -14.42 -2.48 -12.58
C GLN A 417 -14.87 -1.21 -13.30
N PRO A 418 -15.99 -1.25 -14.05
CA PRO A 418 -16.48 -0.06 -14.74
C PRO A 418 -16.89 1.03 -13.75
N ALA A 419 -16.83 2.28 -14.19
CA ALA A 419 -17.32 3.40 -13.42
C ALA A 419 -18.83 3.21 -13.12
N SER A 420 -19.25 3.52 -11.91
CA SER A 420 -20.65 3.55 -11.48
C SER A 420 -21.02 4.98 -11.05
N ASN A 421 -22.33 5.25 -10.85
CA ASN A 421 -22.82 6.58 -10.50
C ASN A 421 -22.13 7.21 -9.26
N SER A 422 -21.49 6.40 -8.42
CA SER A 422 -20.82 6.84 -7.18
C SER A 422 -19.30 6.65 -7.17
N PHE A 423 -18.73 5.89 -8.11
CA PHE A 423 -17.32 5.54 -8.08
C PHE A 423 -16.71 5.54 -9.48
N PRO A 424 -15.49 6.08 -9.64
CA PRO A 424 -14.74 6.01 -10.89
C PRO A 424 -14.32 4.56 -11.22
N GLU A 425 -13.90 4.33 -12.45
CA GLU A 425 -13.31 3.06 -12.88
C GLU A 425 -12.15 2.65 -11.95
N LYS A 426 -12.10 1.36 -11.60
CA LYS A 426 -11.05 0.81 -10.75
C LYS A 426 -10.29 -0.29 -11.48
N THR A 427 -8.99 -0.14 -11.57
CA THR A 427 -8.09 -1.20 -12.05
C THR A 427 -7.63 -2.03 -10.86
N CYS A 428 -8.11 -3.28 -10.79
CA CYS A 428 -7.81 -4.20 -9.70
C CYS A 428 -6.68 -5.14 -10.11
N CYS A 429 -5.64 -5.20 -9.28
CA CYS A 429 -4.37 -5.83 -9.63
C CYS A 429 -3.87 -6.76 -8.53
N THR A 430 -3.18 -7.80 -8.95
CA THR A 430 -2.24 -8.53 -8.09
C THR A 430 -0.89 -7.82 -8.14
N VAL A 431 -0.38 -7.45 -6.98
CA VAL A 431 0.92 -6.76 -6.81
C VAL A 431 1.88 -7.70 -6.09
N THR A 432 3.06 -7.90 -6.66
CA THR A 432 4.11 -8.75 -6.08
C THR A 432 5.41 -7.99 -5.91
N ILE A 433 6.10 -8.28 -4.82
CA ILE A 433 7.44 -7.78 -4.51
C ILE A 433 8.31 -8.95 -4.03
N GLY A 434 9.43 -9.20 -4.70
CA GLY A 434 10.29 -10.35 -4.36
C GLY A 434 9.54 -11.70 -4.40
N GLY A 435 8.58 -11.87 -5.30
CA GLY A 435 7.76 -13.08 -5.42
C GLY A 435 6.62 -13.20 -4.39
N ILE A 436 6.48 -12.24 -3.46
CA ILE A 436 5.43 -12.27 -2.44
C ILE A 436 4.23 -11.43 -2.89
N ASN A 437 3.03 -12.01 -2.88
CA ASN A 437 1.78 -11.31 -3.12
C ASN A 437 1.46 -10.40 -1.92
N VAL A 438 1.39 -9.09 -2.19
CA VAL A 438 1.18 -8.06 -1.17
C VAL A 438 -0.20 -8.18 -0.50
N ALA A 439 -1.24 -8.48 -1.29
CA ALA A 439 -2.59 -8.66 -0.78
C ALA A 439 -2.69 -9.88 0.15
N GLU A 440 -2.05 -11.00 -0.21
CA GLU A 440 -1.98 -12.19 0.62
C GLU A 440 -1.26 -11.92 1.96
N ALA A 441 -0.12 -11.22 1.91
CA ALA A 441 0.62 -10.83 3.10
C ALA A 441 -0.21 -9.94 4.05
N LEU A 442 -1.01 -9.01 3.48
CA LEU A 442 -1.89 -8.11 4.24
C LEU A 442 -3.03 -8.89 4.91
N VAL A 443 -3.69 -9.77 4.16
CA VAL A 443 -4.79 -10.63 4.65
C VAL A 443 -4.29 -11.62 5.71
N GLY A 444 -3.12 -12.25 5.49
CA GLY A 444 -2.52 -13.19 6.44
C GLY A 444 -2.13 -12.57 7.79
N LYS A 445 -1.97 -11.24 7.84
CA LYS A 445 -1.81 -10.46 9.09
C LYS A 445 -3.15 -10.05 9.72
N GLY A 446 -4.28 -10.30 9.05
CA GLY A 446 -5.60 -9.86 9.48
C GLY A 446 -5.82 -8.35 9.33
N LEU A 447 -5.10 -7.68 8.41
CA LEU A 447 -5.20 -6.25 8.15
C LEU A 447 -6.12 -5.90 6.98
N ALA A 448 -6.64 -6.91 6.29
CA ALA A 448 -7.68 -6.81 5.28
C ALA A 448 -8.53 -8.08 5.27
N THR A 449 -9.73 -8.00 4.71
CA THR A 449 -10.61 -9.15 4.51
C THR A 449 -10.75 -9.46 3.03
N VAL A 450 -11.08 -10.71 2.69
CA VAL A 450 -11.30 -11.12 1.30
C VAL A 450 -12.73 -10.83 0.88
N VAL A 451 -12.90 -10.28 -0.32
CA VAL A 451 -14.23 -10.03 -0.91
C VAL A 451 -14.93 -11.35 -1.16
N ARG A 452 -16.20 -11.48 -0.73
CA ARG A 452 -17.04 -12.64 -1.09
C ARG A 452 -17.83 -12.30 -2.34
N TYR A 453 -17.61 -13.07 -3.38
CA TYR A 453 -18.26 -12.92 -4.68
C TYR A 453 -19.49 -13.81 -4.79
N ARG A 454 -20.46 -13.41 -5.63
CA ARG A 454 -21.52 -14.30 -6.07
C ARG A 454 -20.94 -15.37 -6.99
N GLN A 455 -21.62 -16.49 -7.09
CA GLN A 455 -21.12 -17.67 -7.80
C GLN A 455 -20.78 -17.41 -9.29
N ASP A 456 -21.47 -16.45 -9.89
CA ASP A 456 -21.35 -16.10 -11.33
C ASP A 456 -20.44 -14.87 -11.58
N ASP A 457 -19.82 -14.31 -10.53
CA ASP A 457 -18.94 -13.15 -10.65
C ASP A 457 -17.49 -13.60 -10.93
N ASP A 458 -17.03 -13.31 -12.13
CA ASP A 458 -15.68 -13.67 -12.60
C ASP A 458 -14.62 -12.58 -12.33
N GLN A 459 -15.05 -11.40 -11.85
CA GLN A 459 -14.15 -10.29 -11.53
C GLN A 459 -13.44 -10.51 -10.19
N ARG A 460 -12.45 -11.39 -10.19
CA ARG A 460 -11.69 -11.73 -8.99
C ARG A 460 -10.20 -11.93 -9.29
N SER A 461 -9.38 -11.84 -8.25
CA SER A 461 -7.95 -12.11 -8.34
C SER A 461 -7.66 -13.50 -8.90
N ALA A 462 -6.61 -13.62 -9.71
CA ALA A 462 -6.07 -14.92 -10.12
C ALA A 462 -5.61 -15.76 -8.91
N HIS A 463 -5.21 -15.10 -7.79
CA HIS A 463 -4.79 -15.71 -6.53
C HIS A 463 -5.88 -15.72 -5.45
N TYR A 464 -7.16 -15.72 -5.87
CA TYR A 464 -8.29 -15.61 -4.93
C TYR A 464 -8.29 -16.72 -3.86
N ASN A 465 -7.91 -17.93 -4.23
CA ASN A 465 -7.87 -19.06 -3.31
C ASN A 465 -6.75 -18.93 -2.26
N ASP A 466 -5.60 -18.40 -2.65
CA ASP A 466 -4.48 -18.11 -1.74
C ASP A 466 -4.90 -17.04 -0.72
N LEU A 467 -5.65 -16.03 -1.19
CA LEU A 467 -6.22 -15.01 -0.30
C LEU A 467 -7.20 -15.61 0.73
N LEU A 468 -8.08 -16.54 0.29
CA LEU A 468 -9.01 -17.24 1.20
C LEU A 468 -8.26 -18.10 2.22
N ALA A 469 -7.23 -18.82 1.79
CA ALA A 469 -6.39 -19.62 2.67
C ALA A 469 -5.64 -18.76 3.69
N ALA A 470 -5.10 -17.61 3.26
CA ALA A 470 -4.46 -16.65 4.13
C ALA A 470 -5.43 -16.05 5.17
N GLU A 471 -6.67 -15.74 4.76
CA GLU A 471 -7.72 -15.25 5.68
C GLU A 471 -8.11 -16.30 6.71
N MET A 472 -8.32 -17.55 6.30
CA MET A 472 -8.60 -18.66 7.25
C MET A 472 -7.48 -18.84 8.27
N LYS A 473 -6.21 -18.70 7.84
CA LYS A 473 -5.06 -18.76 8.75
C LYS A 473 -5.07 -17.58 9.74
N ALA A 474 -5.39 -16.37 9.28
CA ALA A 474 -5.51 -15.19 10.12
C ALA A 474 -6.66 -15.33 11.14
N GLN A 475 -7.80 -15.88 10.72
CA GLN A 475 -8.95 -16.18 11.58
C GLN A 475 -8.62 -17.23 12.66
N LYS A 476 -7.98 -18.34 12.30
CA LYS A 476 -7.55 -19.37 13.27
C LYS A 476 -6.56 -18.81 14.31
N SER A 477 -5.71 -17.88 13.89
CA SER A 477 -4.70 -17.23 14.77
C SER A 477 -5.26 -16.00 15.48
N ALA A 478 -6.52 -15.62 15.28
CA ALA A 478 -7.19 -14.45 15.86
C ALA A 478 -6.35 -13.15 15.68
N ARG A 479 -5.82 -12.90 14.47
CA ARG A 479 -4.97 -11.74 14.16
C ARG A 479 -5.77 -10.56 13.64
N GLY A 480 -5.32 -9.34 13.99
CA GLY A 480 -5.84 -8.08 13.45
C GLY A 480 -7.37 -7.98 13.55
N LEU A 481 -8.06 -7.79 12.44
CA LEU A 481 -9.53 -7.70 12.33
C LEU A 481 -10.28 -8.92 12.87
N HIS A 482 -9.62 -10.07 12.97
CA HIS A 482 -10.19 -11.31 13.51
C HIS A 482 -9.92 -11.51 15.00
N SER A 483 -9.26 -10.54 15.66
CA SER A 483 -9.00 -10.57 17.11
C SER A 483 -10.28 -10.37 17.89
N LYS A 484 -10.43 -11.12 18.98
CA LYS A 484 -11.52 -10.93 19.95
C LYS A 484 -11.27 -9.78 20.93
N LYS A 485 -10.07 -9.20 20.92
CA LYS A 485 -9.70 -8.05 21.76
C LYS A 485 -10.27 -6.79 21.12
N ASP A 486 -10.72 -5.84 21.93
CA ASP A 486 -11.16 -4.53 21.47
C ASP A 486 -10.05 -3.89 20.63
N ALA A 487 -10.39 -3.53 19.42
CA ALA A 487 -9.45 -2.88 18.51
C ALA A 487 -9.16 -1.48 19.04
N SER A 488 -7.92 -1.22 19.42
CA SER A 488 -7.50 0.11 19.78
C SER A 488 -7.47 1.01 18.55
N VAL A 489 -8.17 2.13 18.60
CA VAL A 489 -8.10 3.19 17.60
C VAL A 489 -6.77 3.93 17.77
N HIS A 490 -6.06 4.18 16.69
CA HIS A 490 -4.80 4.93 16.72
C HIS A 490 -5.07 6.41 16.99
N ARG A 491 -5.02 6.82 18.27
CA ARG A 491 -5.32 8.20 18.70
C ARG A 491 -4.18 9.13 18.36
N VAL A 492 -4.37 10.02 17.40
CA VAL A 492 -3.37 11.01 16.97
C VAL A 492 -3.90 12.40 17.25
N VAL A 493 -3.06 13.24 17.87
CA VAL A 493 -3.35 14.67 18.10
C VAL A 493 -3.09 15.44 16.82
N ASP A 494 -4.07 16.18 16.33
CA ASP A 494 -3.90 17.08 15.18
C ASP A 494 -3.57 18.48 15.69
N LEU A 495 -2.41 18.99 15.30
CA LEU A 495 -1.91 20.33 15.67
C LEU A 495 -2.19 21.38 14.58
N ALA A 496 -2.68 20.96 13.40
CA ALA A 496 -2.90 21.88 12.29
C ALA A 496 -3.95 22.94 12.62
N GLY A 497 -3.57 24.21 12.48
CA GLY A 497 -4.47 25.35 12.72
C GLY A 497 -4.78 25.64 14.20
N ASP A 498 -4.12 24.96 15.13
CA ASP A 498 -4.29 25.20 16.59
C ASP A 498 -2.99 25.72 17.19
N LEU A 499 -2.85 27.04 17.20
CA LEU A 499 -1.67 27.74 17.73
C LEU A 499 -1.39 27.41 19.21
N ALA A 500 -2.45 27.23 20.01
CA ALA A 500 -2.30 26.99 21.44
C ALA A 500 -1.67 25.60 21.67
N LYS A 501 -2.16 24.56 20.98
CA LYS A 501 -1.57 23.23 21.03
C LYS A 501 -0.18 23.21 20.43
N SER A 502 0.06 23.89 19.30
CA SER A 502 1.39 23.96 18.68
C SER A 502 2.43 24.59 19.64
N LYS A 503 2.07 25.67 20.34
CA LYS A 503 2.94 26.26 21.40
C LYS A 503 3.21 25.29 22.54
N GLN A 504 2.24 24.49 22.93
CA GLN A 504 2.41 23.49 23.99
C GLN A 504 3.36 22.36 23.57
N PHE A 505 3.32 21.95 22.28
CA PHE A 505 4.15 20.86 21.76
C PHE A 505 5.57 21.31 21.37
N LEU A 506 5.77 22.59 21.00
CA LEU A 506 7.05 23.11 20.53
C LEU A 506 8.24 22.80 21.47
N PRO A 507 8.16 23.04 22.78
CA PRO A 507 9.29 22.76 23.69
C PRO A 507 9.69 21.28 23.72
N PHE A 508 8.73 20.38 23.54
CA PHE A 508 9.01 18.93 23.48
C PHE A 508 9.75 18.57 22.20
N LEU A 509 9.32 19.15 21.06
CA LEU A 509 9.95 18.92 19.76
C LEU A 509 11.35 19.53 19.71
N GLN A 510 11.57 20.72 20.24
CA GLN A 510 12.88 21.36 20.30
C GLN A 510 13.85 20.60 21.20
N ARG A 511 13.40 20.15 22.39
CA ARG A 511 14.21 19.36 23.33
C ARG A 511 14.59 17.99 22.75
N ALA A 512 13.75 17.43 21.89
CA ALA A 512 14.03 16.15 21.22
C ALA A 512 15.16 16.27 20.17
N GLY A 513 15.45 17.49 19.67
CA GLY A 513 16.44 17.72 18.62
C GLY A 513 16.03 17.07 17.31
N LYS A 514 16.84 16.14 16.78
CA LYS A 514 16.48 15.34 15.61
C LYS A 514 15.43 14.31 15.95
N MET A 515 14.34 14.27 15.18
CA MET A 515 13.22 13.36 15.36
C MET A 515 12.88 12.65 14.05
N GLU A 516 12.47 11.40 14.16
CA GLU A 516 11.88 10.67 13.05
C GLU A 516 10.43 11.13 12.83
N ALA A 517 10.07 11.36 11.59
CA ALA A 517 8.72 11.68 11.16
C ALA A 517 8.36 10.98 9.84
N VAL A 518 7.08 10.89 9.54
CA VAL A 518 6.59 10.40 8.25
C VAL A 518 5.88 11.55 7.53
N VAL A 519 6.22 11.79 6.28
CA VAL A 519 5.57 12.81 5.46
C VAL A 519 4.23 12.25 4.97
N GLU A 520 3.14 12.68 5.60
CA GLU A 520 1.79 12.21 5.25
C GLU A 520 1.23 12.89 4.01
N PHE A 521 1.55 14.17 3.82
CA PHE A 521 1.05 14.96 2.71
C PHE A 521 2.00 16.12 2.40
N VAL A 522 2.08 16.48 1.13
CA VAL A 522 2.86 17.63 0.63
C VAL A 522 1.90 18.63 0.02
N ALA A 523 1.79 19.80 0.63
CA ALA A 523 0.88 20.86 0.20
C ALA A 523 1.51 21.83 -0.81
N SER A 524 2.84 22.07 -0.72
CA SER A 524 3.65 22.84 -1.67
C SER A 524 5.10 22.40 -1.54
N GLY A 525 6.00 22.92 -2.35
CA GLY A 525 7.43 22.59 -2.29
C GLY A 525 8.03 22.70 -0.88
N SER A 526 7.58 23.69 -0.07
CA SER A 526 8.10 23.93 1.29
C SER A 526 7.11 23.67 2.42
N ARG A 527 5.88 23.21 2.13
CA ARG A 527 4.84 22.98 3.14
C ARG A 527 4.37 21.55 3.15
N LEU A 528 4.60 20.86 4.26
CA LEU A 528 4.35 19.44 4.43
C LEU A 528 3.43 19.20 5.64
N ARG A 529 2.79 18.05 5.66
CA ARG A 529 2.10 17.53 6.84
C ARG A 529 2.83 16.28 7.31
N LEU A 530 3.30 16.30 8.53
CA LEU A 530 4.11 15.26 9.13
C LEU A 530 3.33 14.52 10.22
N TYR A 531 3.50 13.23 10.27
CA TYR A 531 3.18 12.43 11.44
C TYR A 531 4.48 12.19 12.24
N ILE A 532 4.49 12.57 13.51
CA ILE A 532 5.61 12.41 14.42
C ILE A 532 5.26 11.28 15.41
N PRO A 533 5.79 10.06 15.21
CA PRO A 533 5.42 8.89 16.00
C PRO A 533 5.69 9.03 17.49
N ARG A 534 6.81 9.63 17.86
CA ARG A 534 7.24 9.81 19.23
C ARG A 534 6.22 10.60 20.06
N GLU A 535 5.68 11.68 19.51
CA GLU A 535 4.69 12.54 20.17
C GLU A 535 3.26 12.19 19.77
N ASN A 536 3.09 11.21 18.88
CA ASN A 536 1.81 10.74 18.37
C ASN A 536 0.93 11.89 17.85
N CYS A 537 1.52 12.80 17.07
CA CYS A 537 0.87 13.99 16.56
C CYS A 537 1.04 14.21 15.06
N LEU A 538 0.06 14.90 14.47
CA LEU A 538 0.11 15.42 13.10
C LEU A 538 0.43 16.91 13.15
N ALA A 539 1.48 17.35 12.46
CA ALA A 539 1.93 18.72 12.43
C ALA A 539 2.03 19.23 10.99
N THR A 540 1.64 20.49 10.78
CA THR A 540 2.01 21.20 9.54
C THR A 540 3.41 21.75 9.72
N PHE A 541 4.30 21.44 8.79
CA PHE A 541 5.71 21.77 8.84
C PHE A 541 6.13 22.60 7.62
N LEU A 542 6.83 23.68 7.87
CA LEU A 542 7.39 24.57 6.87
C LEU A 542 8.91 24.41 6.85
N LEU A 543 9.48 24.25 5.67
CA LEU A 543 10.92 24.19 5.51
C LEU A 543 11.57 25.55 5.84
N ALA A 544 12.53 25.50 6.75
CA ALA A 544 13.26 26.69 7.17
C ALA A 544 14.25 27.17 6.08
N GLY A 545 14.53 28.46 6.10
CA GLY A 545 15.59 29.10 5.36
C GLY A 545 15.35 29.27 3.86
N ILE A 546 14.17 28.92 3.35
CA ILE A 546 13.84 29.02 1.91
C ILE A 546 12.47 29.63 1.65
N SER A 547 12.29 30.18 0.45
CA SER A 547 11.01 30.59 -0.11
C SER A 547 10.75 29.83 -1.39
N CYS A 548 9.65 29.05 -1.46
CA CYS A 548 9.24 28.32 -2.65
C CYS A 548 8.05 29.00 -3.33
N PRO A 549 7.97 28.93 -4.67
CA PRO A 549 6.78 29.31 -5.42
C PRO A 549 5.57 28.49 -4.95
N ARG A 550 4.41 29.11 -4.93
CA ARG A 550 3.18 28.47 -4.46
C ARG A 550 2.58 27.59 -5.55
N ALA A 551 2.26 26.36 -5.22
CA ALA A 551 1.48 25.48 -6.09
C ALA A 551 0.01 25.94 -6.18
N GLY A 552 -0.66 25.60 -7.26
CA GLY A 552 -2.09 25.82 -7.43
C GLY A 552 -2.91 25.11 -6.35
N ARG A 553 -4.01 25.71 -5.92
CA ARG A 553 -4.89 25.14 -4.88
C ARG A 553 -6.36 25.36 -5.20
N VAL A 554 -7.19 24.44 -4.75
CA VAL A 554 -8.65 24.61 -4.77
C VAL A 554 -9.11 25.10 -3.42
N GLN A 555 -9.78 26.26 -3.37
CA GLN A 555 -10.33 26.85 -2.17
C GLN A 555 -11.78 27.27 -2.44
N GLY A 556 -12.73 26.72 -1.67
CA GLY A 556 -14.15 27.04 -1.82
C GLY A 556 -14.76 26.73 -3.20
N GLY A 557 -14.23 25.72 -3.91
CA GLY A 557 -14.68 25.34 -5.26
C GLY A 557 -14.05 26.16 -6.40
N GLN A 558 -13.21 27.18 -6.08
CA GLN A 558 -12.45 27.92 -7.07
C GLN A 558 -11.00 27.43 -7.11
N THR A 559 -10.47 27.21 -8.32
CA THR A 559 -9.08 26.88 -8.55
C THR A 559 -8.26 28.18 -8.58
N ILE A 560 -7.39 28.37 -7.58
CA ILE A 560 -6.41 29.44 -7.54
C ILE A 560 -5.17 28.94 -8.30
N PRO A 561 -4.76 29.58 -9.39
CA PRO A 561 -3.58 29.19 -10.14
C PRO A 561 -2.31 29.30 -9.27
N GLY A 562 -1.35 28.40 -9.50
CA GLY A 562 -0.04 28.46 -8.85
C GLY A 562 0.87 29.51 -9.48
N GLU A 563 1.95 29.83 -8.78
CA GLU A 563 3.06 30.61 -9.29
C GLU A 563 3.90 29.76 -10.28
N LYS A 564 4.66 30.42 -11.15
CA LYS A 564 5.58 29.73 -12.07
C LYS A 564 6.51 28.80 -11.28
N PHE A 565 6.69 27.57 -11.73
CA PHE A 565 7.46 26.50 -11.07
C PHE A 565 6.92 26.01 -9.70
N GLY A 566 5.75 26.48 -9.27
CA GLY A 566 5.15 26.03 -8.01
C GLY A 566 4.72 24.56 -8.03
N GLU A 567 4.20 24.08 -9.16
CA GLU A 567 3.81 22.67 -9.32
C GLU A 567 5.05 21.75 -9.42
N GLU A 568 6.11 22.20 -10.10
CA GLU A 568 7.38 21.48 -10.19
C GLU A 568 8.03 21.34 -8.81
N ALA A 569 8.02 22.39 -8.00
CA ALA A 569 8.50 22.33 -6.62
C ALA A 569 7.70 21.34 -5.77
N LEU A 570 6.37 21.34 -5.92
CA LEU A 570 5.48 20.37 -5.26
C LEU A 570 5.82 18.94 -5.67
N GLN A 571 5.96 18.66 -6.97
CA GLN A 571 6.25 17.33 -7.49
C GLN A 571 7.66 16.86 -7.09
N PHE A 572 8.63 17.76 -7.08
CA PHE A 572 9.99 17.46 -6.61
C PHE A 572 9.97 17.01 -5.15
N THR A 573 9.32 17.79 -4.27
CA THR A 573 9.20 17.45 -2.84
C THR A 573 8.43 16.13 -2.65
N LYS A 574 7.33 15.90 -3.37
CA LYS A 574 6.60 14.63 -3.34
C LYS A 574 7.47 13.45 -3.73
N SER A 575 8.25 13.58 -4.79
CA SER A 575 9.09 12.48 -5.29
C SER A 575 10.17 12.08 -4.30
N LEU A 576 10.70 13.04 -3.52
CA LEU A 576 11.76 12.79 -2.54
C LEU A 576 11.23 12.27 -1.20
N CYS A 577 10.14 12.81 -0.69
CA CYS A 577 9.79 12.58 0.71
C CYS A 577 8.36 12.07 0.98
N LEU A 578 7.44 12.08 -0.01
CA LEU A 578 6.05 11.65 0.25
C LEU A 578 6.01 10.23 0.82
N GLN A 579 5.37 10.08 1.97
CA GLN A 579 5.22 8.83 2.73
C GLN A 579 6.54 8.12 3.07
N ARG A 580 7.66 8.83 3.04
CA ARG A 580 8.96 8.33 3.52
C ARG A 580 9.20 8.71 4.98
N GLU A 581 10.05 7.96 5.62
CA GLU A 581 10.62 8.29 6.92
C GLU A 581 11.66 9.38 6.72
N VAL A 582 11.56 10.45 7.49
CA VAL A 582 12.43 11.62 7.41
C VAL A 582 12.90 12.01 8.80
N GLU A 583 14.03 12.68 8.88
CA GLU A 583 14.51 13.31 10.11
C GLU A 583 14.12 14.79 10.09
N VAL A 584 13.54 15.28 11.17
CA VAL A 584 13.14 16.69 11.30
C VAL A 584 13.71 17.32 12.55
N VAL A 585 14.02 18.62 12.45
CA VAL A 585 14.42 19.49 13.56
C VAL A 585 13.49 20.69 13.55
N ALA A 586 12.76 20.93 14.63
CA ALA A 586 11.84 22.06 14.76
C ALA A 586 12.55 23.24 15.41
N ASP A 587 12.67 24.36 14.69
CA ASP A 587 13.27 25.60 15.18
C ASP A 587 12.23 26.51 15.85
N GLY A 588 11.02 26.57 15.30
CA GLY A 588 9.98 27.48 15.81
C GLY A 588 8.60 27.17 15.23
N ILE A 589 7.69 28.13 15.45
CA ILE A 589 6.33 28.11 14.90
C ILE A 589 5.97 29.49 14.30
N ASP A 590 5.15 29.47 13.25
CA ASP A 590 4.59 30.69 12.68
C ASP A 590 3.34 31.18 13.45
N LYS A 591 2.77 32.33 13.02
CA LYS A 591 1.55 32.90 13.61
C LYS A 591 0.30 32.03 13.45
N ALA A 592 0.31 31.08 12.53
CA ALA A 592 -0.79 30.15 12.27
C ALA A 592 -0.62 28.81 13.03
N GLY A 593 0.47 28.64 13.78
CA GLY A 593 0.77 27.41 14.52
C GLY A 593 1.44 26.32 13.67
N ASN A 594 1.97 26.66 12.49
CA ASN A 594 2.75 25.73 11.70
C ASN A 594 4.18 25.68 12.24
N PHE A 595 4.77 24.50 12.32
CA PHE A 595 6.16 24.35 12.74
C PHE A 595 7.11 24.75 11.61
N ILE A 596 8.20 25.39 11.95
CA ILE A 596 9.27 25.80 11.02
C ILE A 596 10.53 25.04 11.43
N GLY A 597 11.24 24.48 10.45
CA GLY A 597 12.46 23.77 10.75
C GLY A 597 13.08 23.06 9.53
N TRP A 598 13.97 22.16 9.81
CA TRP A 598 14.78 21.46 8.81
C TRP A 598 14.29 20.03 8.66
N LEU A 599 14.26 19.56 7.42
CA LEU A 599 13.88 18.19 7.07
C LEU A 599 14.98 17.56 6.24
N THR A 600 15.39 16.37 6.66
CA THR A 600 16.41 15.56 5.99
C THR A 600 15.80 14.22 5.58
N VAL A 601 15.95 13.85 4.33
CA VAL A 601 15.52 12.57 3.77
C VAL A 601 16.73 11.85 3.16
N GLU A 602 16.98 10.62 3.59
CA GLU A 602 18.15 9.82 3.12
C GLU A 602 19.49 10.59 3.20
N GLY A 603 19.67 11.43 4.23
CA GLY A 603 20.88 12.26 4.42
C GLY A 603 20.89 13.58 3.65
N VAL A 604 19.87 13.87 2.80
CA VAL A 604 19.78 15.09 2.01
C VAL A 604 18.86 16.09 2.70
N ASN A 605 19.35 17.32 2.96
CA ASN A 605 18.51 18.41 3.44
C ASN A 605 17.59 18.90 2.30
N LEU A 606 16.28 18.81 2.51
CA LEU A 606 15.28 19.12 1.48
C LEU A 606 15.29 20.60 1.08
N SER A 607 15.57 21.53 2.01
CA SER A 607 15.72 22.95 1.69
C SER A 607 16.87 23.19 0.70
N VAL A 608 18.03 22.57 0.95
CA VAL A 608 19.20 22.66 0.06
C VAL A 608 18.92 22.03 -1.29
N ALA A 609 18.24 20.88 -1.33
CA ALA A 609 17.88 20.19 -2.56
C ALA A 609 16.95 21.04 -3.46
N LEU A 610 15.94 21.69 -2.87
CA LEU A 610 15.02 22.58 -3.60
C LEU A 610 15.74 23.80 -4.18
N VAL A 611 16.63 24.41 -3.43
CA VAL A 611 17.43 25.56 -3.89
C VAL A 611 18.37 25.16 -5.02
N LYS A 612 19.06 24.02 -4.88
CA LYS A 612 19.97 23.48 -5.90
C LYS A 612 19.28 23.24 -7.24
N GLU A 613 18.03 22.75 -7.20
CA GLU A 613 17.23 22.52 -8.41
C GLU A 613 16.59 23.79 -8.98
N GLY A 614 16.86 24.97 -8.41
CA GLY A 614 16.24 26.23 -8.81
C GLY A 614 14.74 26.28 -8.57
N LEU A 615 14.24 25.59 -7.53
CA LEU A 615 12.82 25.52 -7.16
C LEU A 615 12.48 26.31 -5.89
N ALA A 616 13.49 26.91 -5.27
CA ALA A 616 13.35 27.79 -4.12
C ALA A 616 14.48 28.82 -4.10
N THR A 617 14.20 29.97 -3.45
CA THR A 617 15.22 30.99 -3.14
C THR A 617 15.61 30.90 -1.69
N VAL A 618 16.83 31.34 -1.37
CA VAL A 618 17.27 31.45 0.03
C VAL A 618 16.54 32.62 0.69
N HIS A 619 15.97 32.36 1.85
CA HIS A 619 15.28 33.37 2.64
C HIS A 619 16.23 33.93 3.71
N PHE A 620 16.15 35.21 4.03
CA PHE A 620 17.04 35.89 4.98
C PHE A 620 17.11 35.21 6.37
N THR A 621 16.06 34.49 6.79
CA THR A 621 16.05 33.74 8.05
C THR A 621 17.06 32.59 8.09
N ALA A 622 17.63 32.21 6.95
CA ALA A 622 18.66 31.17 6.86
C ALA A 622 20.03 31.64 7.41
N GLU A 623 20.30 32.93 7.42
CA GLU A 623 21.61 33.50 7.75
C GLU A 623 22.18 33.05 9.11
N ARG A 624 21.30 32.83 10.09
CA ARG A 624 21.67 32.37 11.43
C ARG A 624 21.74 30.85 11.57
N SER A 625 21.53 30.10 10.47
CA SER A 625 21.48 28.64 10.51
C SER A 625 22.81 28.01 10.10
N VAL A 626 23.06 26.83 10.62
CA VAL A 626 24.22 26.02 10.21
C VAL A 626 24.17 25.58 8.73
N HIS A 627 23.03 25.73 8.08
CA HIS A 627 22.79 25.35 6.69
C HIS A 627 22.97 26.50 5.68
N TYR A 628 23.20 27.74 6.16
CA TYR A 628 23.27 28.93 5.31
C TYR A 628 24.26 28.82 4.17
N ARG A 629 25.48 28.42 4.50
CA ARG A 629 26.55 28.27 3.48
C ARG A 629 26.19 27.26 2.39
N ALA A 630 25.55 26.13 2.77
CA ALA A 630 25.12 25.12 1.83
C ALA A 630 23.98 25.62 0.94
N LEU A 631 23.06 26.43 1.50
CA LEU A 631 21.98 27.08 0.75
C LEU A 631 22.51 28.11 -0.25
N GLN A 632 23.46 28.98 0.17
CA GLN A 632 24.08 29.97 -0.72
C GLN A 632 24.79 29.28 -1.90
N LEU A 633 25.63 28.29 -1.64
CA LEU A 633 26.33 27.55 -2.70
C LEU A 633 25.34 26.89 -3.66
N ALA A 634 24.24 26.33 -3.15
CA ALA A 634 23.19 25.73 -3.97
C ALA A 634 22.47 26.78 -4.83
N GLU A 635 22.19 27.96 -4.27
CA GLU A 635 21.54 29.06 -5.00
C GLU A 635 22.46 29.63 -6.09
N GLU A 636 23.74 29.85 -5.77
CA GLU A 636 24.74 30.30 -6.75
C GLU A 636 24.87 29.31 -7.92
N GLN A 637 24.92 28.01 -7.64
CA GLN A 637 24.92 26.97 -8.66
C GLN A 637 23.68 27.02 -9.54
N ALA A 638 22.49 27.17 -8.92
CA ALA A 638 21.21 27.27 -9.64
C ALA A 638 21.15 28.52 -10.54
N LYS A 639 21.68 29.67 -10.06
CA LYS A 639 21.79 30.94 -10.82
C LYS A 639 22.72 30.79 -12.01
N GLN A 640 23.94 30.22 -11.80
CA GLN A 640 24.92 29.99 -12.86
C GLN A 640 24.39 29.10 -13.97
N GLN A 641 23.59 28.06 -13.58
CA GLN A 641 22.97 27.13 -14.51
C GLN A 641 21.64 27.64 -15.07
N ARG A 642 21.17 28.81 -14.65
CA ARG A 642 19.85 29.40 -15.04
C ARG A 642 18.70 28.43 -14.90
N LEU A 643 18.64 27.72 -13.75
CA LEU A 643 17.64 26.69 -13.53
C LEU A 643 16.32 27.31 -13.11
N LYS A 644 15.24 26.95 -13.81
CA LYS A 644 13.83 27.22 -13.48
C LYS A 644 13.55 28.66 -13.02
N ILE A 645 13.40 28.94 -11.71
CA ILE A 645 13.13 30.31 -11.23
C ILE A 645 14.24 31.31 -11.61
N TRP A 646 15.42 30.82 -12.01
CA TRP A 646 16.58 31.60 -12.42
C TRP A 646 16.77 31.62 -13.94
N GLU A 647 15.78 31.17 -14.77
CA GLU A 647 15.94 31.11 -16.22
C GLU A 647 16.18 32.47 -16.86
N ASP A 648 15.55 33.54 -16.31
CA ASP A 648 15.68 34.93 -16.77
C ASP A 648 16.72 35.70 -15.93
N TYR A 649 17.58 34.98 -15.14
CA TYR A 649 18.58 35.64 -14.31
C TYR A 649 19.67 36.25 -15.18
N GLU A 650 19.78 37.56 -15.16
CA GLU A 650 20.91 38.31 -15.72
C GLU A 650 21.87 38.66 -14.60
N GLU A 651 23.14 38.28 -14.76
CA GLU A 651 24.21 38.71 -13.84
C GLU A 651 24.30 40.24 -13.91
N THR A 652 23.75 40.92 -12.92
CA THR A 652 24.09 42.31 -12.68
C THR A 652 25.55 42.41 -12.25
N GLU A 653 26.26 43.46 -12.60
CA GLU A 653 27.70 43.63 -12.34
C GLU A 653 28.10 43.52 -10.85
N ASP A 654 27.12 43.56 -9.95
CA ASP A 654 27.26 43.35 -8.48
C ASP A 654 27.41 41.88 -8.05
N THR A 655 27.27 40.90 -8.98
CA THR A 655 27.30 39.44 -8.64
C THR A 655 28.48 38.70 -9.29
N LYS A 656 29.51 39.38 -9.70
CA LYS A 656 30.78 38.68 -10.08
C LYS A 656 31.33 37.91 -8.89
N PRO A 657 31.73 36.62 -9.06
CA PRO A 657 32.41 35.89 -8.00
C PRO A 657 33.52 36.75 -7.46
N GLN A 658 33.48 37.09 -6.17
CA GLN A 658 34.59 37.76 -5.54
C GLN A 658 35.84 36.92 -5.76
N GLU A 659 36.81 37.47 -6.47
CA GLU A 659 38.19 36.98 -6.44
C GLU A 659 38.54 36.72 -4.99
N VAL A 660 39.04 35.54 -4.70
CA VAL A 660 39.60 35.23 -3.37
C VAL A 660 40.70 36.24 -3.13
N ILE A 661 40.35 37.30 -2.37
CA ILE A 661 41.27 38.35 -1.99
C ILE A 661 42.30 37.68 -1.07
N THR A 662 43.47 37.43 -1.54
CA THR A 662 44.56 36.82 -0.78
C THR A 662 45.23 37.80 0.14
N ASP A 663 45.11 39.11 -0.14
CA ASP A 663 45.71 40.19 0.64
C ASP A 663 44.66 41.27 0.94
N ARG A 664 44.71 41.84 2.15
CA ARG A 664 43.84 42.96 2.59
C ARG A 664 44.17 44.19 1.76
N LYS A 665 43.21 44.66 0.94
CA LYS A 665 43.35 45.90 0.17
C LYS A 665 42.76 47.06 0.99
N GLY A 666 43.56 47.99 1.42
CA GLY A 666 43.15 49.24 2.02
C GLY A 666 42.64 50.20 0.92
N ASN A 667 41.34 50.34 0.78
CA ASN A 667 40.73 51.36 -0.08
C ASN A 667 39.86 52.29 0.79
N TYR A 668 40.54 53.15 1.53
CA TYR A 668 39.86 54.08 2.46
C TYR A 668 39.20 55.21 1.72
N ARG A 669 37.91 55.42 1.96
CA ARG A 669 37.11 56.54 1.43
C ARG A 669 36.65 57.44 2.56
N ASN A 670 36.66 58.75 2.29
CA ASN A 670 36.20 59.75 3.26
C ASN A 670 34.68 59.71 3.37
N VAL A 671 34.19 59.58 4.61
CA VAL A 671 32.78 59.49 4.92
C VAL A 671 32.41 60.35 6.16
N VAL A 672 31.13 60.69 6.25
CA VAL A 672 30.52 61.27 7.43
C VAL A 672 29.46 60.30 7.95
N VAL A 673 29.50 59.96 9.22
CA VAL A 673 28.43 59.12 9.85
C VAL A 673 27.26 60.03 10.13
N THR A 674 26.09 59.65 9.63
CA THR A 674 24.87 60.47 9.73
C THR A 674 23.88 59.94 10.75
N GLU A 675 23.85 58.61 10.98
CA GLU A 675 22.95 57.97 11.95
C GLU A 675 23.57 56.70 12.49
N VAL A 676 23.41 56.44 13.81
CA VAL A 676 23.85 55.19 14.46
C VAL A 676 22.62 54.49 15.01
N LYS A 677 22.47 53.21 14.67
CA LYS A 677 21.34 52.37 15.08
C LYS A 677 21.65 51.60 16.39
N PRO A 678 20.59 51.18 17.11
CA PRO A 678 20.79 50.40 18.35
C PRO A 678 21.46 49.02 18.17
N ASP A 679 21.55 48.53 16.95
CA ASP A 679 22.23 47.26 16.61
C ASP A 679 23.70 47.45 16.21
N LEU A 680 24.27 48.64 16.45
CA LEU A 680 25.62 49.03 16.08
C LEU A 680 25.86 49.10 14.54
N SER A 681 24.80 49.04 13.73
CA SER A 681 24.89 49.44 12.32
C SER A 681 24.68 50.95 12.23
N PHE A 682 25.25 51.54 11.18
CA PHE A 682 25.22 52.99 11.02
C PHE A 682 25.11 53.40 9.56
N TYR A 683 24.63 54.63 9.33
CA TYR A 683 24.55 55.20 8.00
C TYR A 683 25.68 56.20 7.79
N VAL A 684 26.24 56.17 6.56
CA VAL A 684 27.24 57.13 6.16
C VAL A 684 26.90 57.81 4.84
N GLN A 685 27.36 59.04 4.68
CA GLN A 685 27.46 59.74 3.39
C GLN A 685 28.90 59.78 2.94
N PHE A 686 29.16 59.55 1.67
CA PHE A 686 30.47 59.73 1.12
C PHE A 686 30.76 61.20 0.85
N PHE A 687 31.95 61.67 1.22
CA PHE A 687 32.34 63.09 1.06
C PHE A 687 32.28 63.56 -0.38
N ASP A 688 32.59 62.66 -1.34
CA ASP A 688 32.55 62.93 -2.78
C ASP A 688 31.11 63.17 -3.29
N ASP A 689 30.09 62.67 -2.62
CA ASP A 689 28.69 62.84 -2.98
C ASP A 689 28.05 64.08 -2.32
N GLY A 690 28.73 64.72 -1.35
CA GLY A 690 28.23 65.85 -0.59
C GLY A 690 27.78 67.04 -1.44
N PRO A 691 28.59 67.56 -2.40
CA PRO A 691 28.18 68.69 -3.27
C PRO A 691 26.91 68.40 -4.08
N LYS A 692 26.72 67.16 -4.55
CA LYS A 692 25.51 66.77 -5.31
C LYS A 692 24.28 66.72 -4.40
N LEU A 693 24.46 66.25 -3.17
CA LEU A 693 23.38 66.20 -2.18
C LEU A 693 22.94 67.58 -1.76
N GLU A 694 23.89 68.51 -1.53
CA GLU A 694 23.58 69.89 -1.22
C GLU A 694 22.81 70.59 -2.35
N GLU A 695 23.27 70.40 -3.61
CA GLU A 695 22.59 70.98 -4.78
C GLU A 695 21.17 70.42 -4.93
N MET A 696 21.01 69.13 -4.81
CA MET A 696 19.68 68.45 -4.85
C MET A 696 18.75 68.94 -3.74
N THR A 697 19.25 69.06 -2.49
CA THR A 697 18.46 69.54 -1.34
C THR A 697 18.06 70.97 -1.54
N LYS A 698 18.95 71.83 -2.06
CA LYS A 698 18.67 73.20 -2.40
C LYS A 698 17.54 73.31 -3.46
N LEU A 699 17.65 72.54 -4.54
CA LEU A 699 16.63 72.51 -5.58
C LEU A 699 15.28 72.02 -5.05
N LEU A 700 15.24 70.95 -4.22
CA LEU A 700 14.02 70.45 -3.58
C LEU A 700 13.35 71.53 -2.76
N ARG A 701 14.13 72.24 -1.93
CA ARG A 701 13.59 73.32 -1.06
C ARG A 701 13.16 74.53 -1.86
N GLN A 702 13.82 74.88 -2.95
CA GLN A 702 13.45 76.00 -3.82
C GLN A 702 12.14 75.66 -4.56
N GLU A 703 11.99 74.49 -5.16
CA GLU A 703 10.78 74.11 -5.88
C GLU A 703 9.55 74.01 -4.94
N LEU A 704 9.74 73.51 -3.71
CA LEU A 704 8.63 73.46 -2.71
C LEU A 704 8.33 74.86 -2.10
N ALA A 705 9.25 75.80 -2.17
CA ALA A 705 9.02 77.17 -1.79
C ALA A 705 8.28 77.95 -2.91
N GLU A 706 8.58 77.73 -4.16
CA GLU A 706 7.96 78.35 -5.34
C GLU A 706 6.54 77.73 -5.54
N HIS A 707 6.35 76.49 -5.25
CA HIS A 707 5.11 75.75 -5.37
C HIS A 707 4.73 75.10 -4.04
N PRO A 708 4.25 75.78 -3.06
CA PRO A 708 3.92 75.23 -1.75
C PRO A 708 2.89 74.12 -1.84
N PRO A 709 3.18 72.95 -1.26
CA PRO A 709 2.24 71.85 -1.29
C PRO A 709 0.98 72.20 -0.48
N VAL A 710 -0.18 71.83 -0.99
CA VAL A 710 -1.43 71.94 -0.26
C VAL A 710 -1.47 70.90 0.87
N SER A 711 -1.58 71.32 2.09
CA SER A 711 -1.60 70.47 3.28
C SER A 711 -2.68 69.37 3.14
N GLY A 712 -2.29 68.11 3.30
CA GLY A 712 -3.17 66.91 3.18
C GLY A 712 -3.54 66.45 1.75
N ALA A 713 -3.02 67.11 0.70
CA ALA A 713 -3.24 66.70 -0.69
C ALA A 713 -2.45 65.43 -1.07
N TYR A 714 -1.38 65.14 -0.40
CA TYR A 714 -0.55 63.95 -0.61
C TYR A 714 -1.06 62.78 0.21
N VAL A 715 -1.36 61.65 -0.46
CA VAL A 715 -1.80 60.42 0.20
C VAL A 715 -0.61 59.49 0.27
N PRO A 716 0.01 59.24 1.45
CA PRO A 716 1.20 58.43 1.56
C PRO A 716 0.93 56.96 1.30
N LYS A 717 1.75 56.31 0.48
CA LYS A 717 1.71 54.88 0.23
C LYS A 717 3.01 54.25 0.69
N LYS A 718 2.92 53.07 1.34
CA LYS A 718 4.09 52.31 1.79
C LYS A 718 5.07 52.04 0.64
N GLY A 719 6.34 52.38 0.86
CA GLY A 719 7.43 52.21 -0.11
C GLY A 719 7.61 53.37 -1.09
N GLU A 720 6.71 54.35 -1.13
CA GLU A 720 6.81 55.51 -2.00
C GLU A 720 7.83 56.55 -1.45
N VAL A 721 8.64 57.12 -2.35
CA VAL A 721 9.55 58.20 -2.01
C VAL A 721 8.84 59.55 -2.15
N CYS A 722 8.88 60.35 -1.14
CA CYS A 722 8.20 61.64 -1.04
C CYS A 722 9.15 62.73 -0.48
N ALA A 723 8.72 63.96 -0.49
CA ALA A 723 9.33 65.01 0.31
C ALA A 723 8.65 65.06 1.71
N ALA A 724 9.45 65.14 2.75
CA ALA A 724 8.98 65.21 4.14
C ALA A 724 9.70 66.31 4.89
N LYS A 725 8.98 66.99 5.81
CA LYS A 725 9.59 67.96 6.74
C LYS A 725 10.13 67.18 7.94
N PHE A 726 11.41 67.44 8.26
CA PHE A 726 12.01 66.91 9.47
C PHE A 726 11.50 67.63 10.71
N SER A 727 11.23 66.87 11.76
CA SER A 727 10.58 67.43 12.97
C SER A 727 11.43 68.49 13.73
N GLU A 728 12.76 68.38 13.64
CA GLU A 728 13.63 69.26 14.43
C GLU A 728 13.92 70.61 13.73
N ASP A 729 14.20 70.62 12.39
CA ASP A 729 14.57 71.85 11.67
C ASP A 729 13.47 72.35 10.72
N GLN A 730 12.36 71.65 10.58
CA GLN A 730 11.21 71.96 9.70
C GLN A 730 11.60 72.17 8.23
N GLN A 731 12.72 71.65 7.80
CA GLN A 731 13.17 71.66 6.41
C GLN A 731 12.73 70.43 5.63
N TRP A 732 12.62 70.59 4.28
CA TRP A 732 12.26 69.49 3.40
C TRP A 732 13.42 68.62 3.03
N TYR A 733 13.19 67.27 3.10
CA TYR A 733 14.16 66.24 2.73
C TYR A 733 13.47 65.11 1.98
N ARG A 734 14.21 64.31 1.25
CA ARG A 734 13.67 63.10 0.62
C ARG A 734 13.48 62.02 1.69
N ALA A 735 12.27 61.45 1.70
CA ALA A 735 11.95 60.35 2.60
C ALA A 735 11.18 59.27 1.89
N ARG A 736 11.26 58.07 2.40
CA ARG A 736 10.48 56.94 1.98
C ARG A 736 9.44 56.59 3.07
N VAL A 737 8.20 56.37 2.67
CA VAL A 737 7.13 55.99 3.57
C VAL A 737 7.34 54.52 4.00
N GLU A 738 7.62 54.25 5.26
CA GLU A 738 7.76 52.90 5.80
C GLU A 738 6.43 52.30 6.25
N LYS A 739 5.61 53.08 6.96
CA LYS A 739 4.32 52.61 7.48
C LYS A 739 3.35 53.76 7.68
N VAL A 740 2.09 53.54 7.34
CA VAL A 740 0.99 54.44 7.70
C VAL A 740 0.29 53.83 8.90
N GLN A 741 0.26 54.55 10.00
CA GLN A 741 -0.36 54.11 11.26
C GLN A 741 -1.87 54.28 11.20
N SER A 742 -2.59 53.47 11.98
CA SER A 742 -4.05 53.60 12.12
C SER A 742 -4.50 54.93 12.79
N SER A 743 -3.58 55.58 13.47
CA SER A 743 -3.75 56.94 14.05
C SER A 743 -3.75 58.07 13.02
N GLY A 744 -3.33 57.77 11.78
CA GLY A 744 -3.15 58.75 10.70
C GLY A 744 -1.72 59.28 10.58
N SER A 745 -0.85 59.07 11.57
CA SER A 745 0.56 59.45 11.48
C SER A 745 1.35 58.47 10.55
N VAL A 746 2.46 58.92 9.97
CA VAL A 746 3.22 58.25 8.98
C VAL A 746 4.66 58.08 9.47
N GLU A 747 5.13 56.83 9.55
CA GLU A 747 6.54 56.54 9.81
C GLU A 747 7.30 56.67 8.48
N ILE A 748 8.34 57.47 8.47
CA ILE A 748 9.18 57.76 7.29
C ILE A 748 10.63 57.50 7.59
N PHE A 749 11.38 57.20 6.54
CA PHE A 749 12.83 57.02 6.53
C PHE A 749 13.46 58.03 5.59
N PHE A 750 14.34 58.88 6.09
CA PHE A 750 15.09 59.86 5.30
C PHE A 750 16.22 59.15 4.55
N ILE A 751 16.04 59.00 3.25
CA ILE A 751 16.90 58.15 2.42
C ILE A 751 18.33 58.71 2.24
N ASP A 752 18.53 59.95 2.52
CA ASP A 752 19.83 60.61 2.35
C ASP A 752 20.61 60.72 3.67
N TYR A 753 19.94 60.51 4.81
CA TYR A 753 20.55 60.69 6.14
C TYR A 753 20.50 59.39 6.97
N GLY A 754 19.50 58.51 6.75
CA GLY A 754 19.43 57.24 7.44
C GLY A 754 18.55 57.25 8.70
N ASN A 755 18.10 58.41 9.15
CA ASN A 755 17.24 58.57 10.31
C ASN A 755 15.77 58.33 9.98
N ARG A 756 14.97 58.02 11.02
CA ARG A 756 13.52 57.83 10.96
C ARG A 756 12.80 58.90 11.74
N ASP A 757 11.60 59.25 11.30
CA ASP A 757 10.70 60.14 12.00
C ASP A 757 9.25 59.67 11.83
N THR A 758 8.37 60.15 12.72
CA THR A 758 6.94 59.92 12.66
C THR A 758 6.26 61.29 12.50
N VAL A 759 5.76 61.55 11.29
CA VAL A 759 5.23 62.84 10.92
C VAL A 759 3.74 62.79 10.60
N ASP A 760 3.09 63.95 10.67
CA ASP A 760 1.71 64.11 10.22
C ASP A 760 1.65 64.14 8.69
N PRO A 761 0.58 63.60 8.06
CA PRO A 761 0.41 63.68 6.58
C PRO A 761 0.49 65.13 6.02
N SER A 762 0.22 66.14 6.84
CA SER A 762 0.39 67.53 6.49
C SER A 762 1.84 67.98 6.25
N SER A 763 2.80 67.23 6.79
CA SER A 763 4.24 67.43 6.64
C SER A 763 4.83 66.63 5.48
N LEU A 764 4.01 66.03 4.65
CA LEU A 764 4.42 65.22 3.48
C LEU A 764 3.98 65.93 2.18
N ALA A 765 4.78 65.78 1.15
CA ALA A 765 4.48 66.24 -0.22
C ALA A 765 5.02 65.26 -1.28
N SER A 766 4.46 65.28 -2.47
CA SER A 766 5.06 64.58 -3.61
C SER A 766 6.36 65.25 -4.02
N LEU A 767 7.31 64.46 -4.49
CA LEU A 767 8.54 65.04 -5.05
C LEU A 767 8.24 65.83 -6.30
N PRO A 768 8.73 67.07 -6.39
CA PRO A 768 8.28 68.02 -7.41
C PRO A 768 8.82 67.71 -8.82
N SER A 769 10.01 67.10 -8.97
CA SER A 769 10.58 66.76 -10.28
C SER A 769 11.05 65.31 -10.37
N LEU A 770 11.00 64.71 -11.59
CA LEU A 770 11.50 63.36 -11.85
C LEU A 770 13.02 63.30 -11.61
N GLY A 771 13.80 64.36 -11.92
CA GLY A 771 15.23 64.38 -11.75
C GLY A 771 15.68 64.22 -10.28
N ILE A 772 14.90 64.74 -9.31
CA ILE A 772 15.19 64.59 -7.87
C ILE A 772 14.84 63.13 -7.40
N ARG A 773 13.84 62.49 -8.00
CA ARG A 773 13.40 61.14 -7.66
C ARG A 773 14.41 60.07 -8.06
N ASP A 774 15.10 60.26 -9.18
CA ASP A 774 15.99 59.28 -9.80
C ASP A 774 17.42 59.32 -9.23
N ILE A 775 17.75 60.33 -8.41
CA ILE A 775 19.06 60.37 -7.73
C ILE A 775 19.11 59.24 -6.69
N PRO A 776 20.16 58.41 -6.69
CA PRO A 776 20.33 57.38 -5.68
C PRO A 776 20.33 57.95 -4.25
N ALA A 777 19.89 57.14 -3.28
CA ALA A 777 19.97 57.49 -1.87
C ALA A 777 21.43 57.78 -1.45
N ALA A 778 21.69 58.84 -0.75
CA ALA A 778 23.05 59.23 -0.33
C ALA A 778 23.50 58.48 0.93
N ALA A 779 22.58 58.09 1.82
CA ALA A 779 22.92 57.34 3.00
C ALA A 779 23.04 55.81 2.69
N ARG A 780 24.21 55.24 3.05
CA ARG A 780 24.48 53.80 2.95
C ARG A 780 24.73 53.21 4.32
N GLU A 781 24.14 52.02 4.54
CA GLU A 781 24.22 51.28 5.79
C GLU A 781 25.44 50.38 5.88
N TYR A 782 26.16 50.43 6.99
CA TYR A 782 27.36 49.62 7.28
C TYR A 782 27.35 49.10 8.71
N SER A 783 28.15 48.10 9.00
CA SER A 783 28.43 47.61 10.35
C SER A 783 29.95 47.56 10.59
N LEU A 784 30.39 47.65 11.83
CA LEU A 784 31.79 47.53 12.18
C LEU A 784 32.30 46.13 11.95
N ALA A 785 33.47 45.99 11.36
CA ALA A 785 34.09 44.70 11.09
C ALA A 785 34.61 44.05 12.38
N LEU A 786 34.41 42.72 12.54
CA LEU A 786 34.91 41.89 13.64
C LEU A 786 34.39 42.35 15.04
N VAL A 787 33.34 43.11 15.12
CA VAL A 787 32.80 43.69 16.37
C VAL A 787 31.37 43.20 16.54
N ALA A 788 31.02 42.81 17.77
CA ALA A 788 29.66 42.40 18.16
C ALA A 788 29.22 43.09 19.45
N LEU A 789 27.91 43.37 19.57
CA LEU A 789 27.33 43.87 20.80
C LEU A 789 27.30 42.81 21.91
N PRO A 790 27.44 43.20 23.19
CA PRO A 790 27.15 42.31 24.31
C PRO A 790 25.67 41.90 24.33
N LYS A 791 25.39 40.78 24.98
CA LYS A 791 24.01 40.24 25.08
C LYS A 791 23.14 40.99 26.07
N ASP A 792 23.72 41.64 27.03
CA ASP A 792 23.06 42.43 28.05
C ASP A 792 22.56 43.74 27.42
N PRO A 793 21.27 44.12 27.58
CA PRO A 793 20.72 45.31 26.94
C PRO A 793 21.33 46.64 27.43
N GLU A 794 21.71 46.74 28.72
CA GLU A 794 22.32 47.95 29.28
C GLU A 794 23.73 48.13 28.71
N GLN A 795 24.51 47.08 28.73
CA GLN A 795 25.88 47.08 28.17
C GLN A 795 25.85 47.29 26.64
N ALA A 796 24.85 46.79 25.94
CA ALA A 796 24.68 47.03 24.50
C ALA A 796 24.37 48.51 24.23
N GLN A 797 23.56 49.15 25.06
CA GLN A 797 23.24 50.57 24.95
C GLN A 797 24.50 51.42 25.24
N ASP A 798 25.27 51.07 26.26
CA ASP A 798 26.51 51.77 26.60
C ASP A 798 27.53 51.66 25.44
N ALA A 799 27.63 50.48 24.80
CA ALA A 799 28.50 50.26 23.63
C ALA A 799 28.10 51.11 22.42
N VAL A 800 26.79 51.27 22.17
CA VAL A 800 26.27 52.11 21.10
C VAL A 800 26.54 53.56 21.41
N GLN A 801 26.38 54.02 22.68
CA GLN A 801 26.67 55.36 23.11
C GLN A 801 28.18 55.69 22.97
N ALA A 802 29.06 54.76 23.37
CA ALA A 802 30.50 54.93 23.21
C ALA A 802 30.89 55.06 21.71
N PHE A 803 30.25 54.31 20.83
CA PHE A 803 30.44 54.43 19.39
C PHE A 803 29.95 55.77 18.86
N GLN A 804 28.78 56.23 19.33
CA GLN A 804 28.24 57.56 18.97
C GLN A 804 29.19 58.70 19.40
N ASP A 805 29.76 58.61 20.59
CA ASP A 805 30.66 59.58 21.13
C ASP A 805 31.97 59.67 20.28
N GLU A 806 32.50 58.48 19.88
CA GLU A 806 33.69 58.39 19.03
C GLU A 806 33.46 58.99 17.63
N VAL A 807 32.33 58.74 17.00
CA VAL A 807 32.05 59.23 15.64
C VAL A 807 31.58 60.69 15.63
N SER A 808 30.93 61.19 16.72
CA SER A 808 30.46 62.58 16.82
C SER A 808 31.58 63.60 17.03
N GLY A 809 32.73 63.17 17.58
CA GLY A 809 33.87 64.02 17.79
C GLY A 809 34.65 64.34 16.49
N GLU A 810 34.42 63.62 15.40
CA GLU A 810 35.26 63.72 14.19
C GLU A 810 34.39 64.02 12.97
N PRO A 811 34.59 65.17 12.29
CA PRO A 811 33.76 65.58 11.16
C PRO A 811 34.01 64.78 9.88
N GLN A 812 35.10 64.05 9.80
CA GLN A 812 35.46 63.28 8.63
C GLN A 812 36.20 62.00 9.05
N LEU A 813 35.66 60.86 8.65
CA LEU A 813 36.22 59.54 8.92
C LEU A 813 36.68 58.86 7.60
N GLN A 814 37.51 57.86 7.72
CA GLN A 814 37.93 57.01 6.60
C GLN A 814 37.39 55.63 6.76
N LEU A 815 36.63 55.15 5.76
CA LEU A 815 35.91 53.86 5.73
C LEU A 815 36.59 52.92 4.75
N ASN A 816 36.91 51.72 5.17
CA ASN A 816 37.32 50.60 4.31
C ASN A 816 36.39 49.42 4.48
N VAL A 817 35.90 48.85 3.37
CA VAL A 817 35.06 47.61 3.39
C VAL A 817 35.99 46.43 3.52
N GLU A 818 35.83 45.66 4.59
CA GLU A 818 36.65 44.48 4.90
C GLU A 818 36.00 43.20 4.40
N TYR A 819 34.69 43.04 4.55
CA TYR A 819 33.95 41.87 4.07
C TYR A 819 32.43 42.17 3.98
N ARG A 820 31.73 41.22 3.30
CA ARG A 820 30.27 41.31 3.13
C ARG A 820 29.62 40.00 3.64
N VAL A 821 28.50 40.11 4.34
CA VAL A 821 27.70 38.96 4.78
C VAL A 821 26.23 39.26 4.55
N GLY A 822 25.54 38.44 3.76
CA GLY A 822 24.09 38.58 3.56
C GLY A 822 23.64 39.90 2.98
N GLY A 823 24.46 40.57 2.19
CA GLY A 823 24.14 41.91 1.66
C GLY A 823 24.59 43.06 2.54
N GLN A 824 24.95 42.82 3.82
CA GLN A 824 25.51 43.82 4.74
C GLN A 824 27.04 43.93 4.54
N GLU A 825 27.52 45.17 4.46
CA GLU A 825 28.97 45.45 4.39
C GLU A 825 29.52 45.75 5.78
N PHE A 826 30.66 45.10 6.09
CA PHE A 826 31.39 45.27 7.34
C PHE A 826 32.68 46.02 7.07
N VAL A 827 32.88 47.08 7.88
CA VAL A 827 33.91 48.08 7.60
C VAL A 827 34.79 48.37 8.80
N THR A 828 36.01 48.83 8.53
CA THR A 828 36.84 49.54 9.48
C THR A 828 36.63 51.04 9.29
N LEU A 829 36.54 51.79 10.41
CA LEU A 829 36.48 53.24 10.43
C LEU A 829 37.73 53.78 11.09
N LEU A 830 38.43 54.66 10.40
CA LEU A 830 39.59 55.36 10.92
C LEU A 830 39.25 56.83 11.15
N THR A 831 39.74 57.37 12.25
CA THR A 831 39.75 58.80 12.46
C THR A 831 40.79 59.50 11.53
N PRO A 832 40.78 60.82 11.36
CA PRO A 832 41.84 61.53 10.59
C PRO A 832 43.26 61.33 11.14
N SER A 833 43.37 60.99 12.42
CA SER A 833 44.64 60.66 13.08
C SER A 833 45.10 59.22 12.75
N GLY A 834 44.31 58.39 12.04
CA GLY A 834 44.59 57.01 11.72
C GLY A 834 44.24 56.01 12.83
N THR A 835 43.48 56.42 13.82
CA THR A 835 43.02 55.54 14.90
C THR A 835 41.77 54.75 14.44
N ASP A 836 41.79 53.43 14.62
CA ASP A 836 40.69 52.54 14.26
C ASP A 836 39.65 52.53 15.38
N ILE A 837 38.43 52.98 15.09
CA ILE A 837 37.37 53.11 16.07
C ILE A 837 36.91 51.72 16.59
N GLY A 838 36.80 50.71 15.72
CA GLY A 838 36.45 49.37 16.17
C GLY A 838 37.47 48.78 17.14
N LYS A 839 38.76 49.03 16.87
CA LYS A 839 39.88 48.64 17.75
C LYS A 839 39.81 49.40 19.08
N THR A 840 39.51 50.70 19.06
CA THR A 840 39.35 51.52 20.27
C THR A 840 38.26 51.03 21.17
N LEU A 841 37.07 50.73 20.61
CA LEU A 841 35.96 50.15 21.36
C LEU A 841 36.29 48.80 22.01
N LEU A 842 37.03 47.93 21.33
CA LEU A 842 37.54 46.67 21.87
C LEU A 842 38.57 46.93 22.98
N GLN A 843 39.52 47.88 22.79
CA GLN A 843 40.53 48.22 23.75
C GLN A 843 40.02 48.86 25.04
N GLU A 844 38.91 49.54 24.93
CA GLU A 844 38.18 50.10 26.08
C GLU A 844 37.18 49.09 26.68
N GLY A 845 36.90 47.99 25.99
CA GLY A 845 36.06 46.91 26.49
C GLY A 845 34.56 47.18 26.42
N TRP A 846 34.09 47.97 25.43
CA TRP A 846 32.68 48.25 25.22
C TRP A 846 31.99 47.19 24.38
N VAL A 847 32.74 46.50 23.52
CA VAL A 847 32.18 45.52 22.53
C VAL A 847 32.92 44.21 22.62
N LEU A 848 32.27 43.16 22.06
CA LEU A 848 32.82 41.83 21.94
C LEU A 848 33.52 41.67 20.60
N LEU A 849 34.52 40.79 20.52
CA LEU A 849 35.25 40.42 19.29
C LEU A 849 34.47 39.29 18.60
N GLU A 850 34.16 39.47 17.32
CA GLU A 850 33.67 38.42 16.43
C GLU A 850 34.89 37.76 15.69
N GLU A 851 35.18 36.49 16.04
CA GLU A 851 36.29 35.77 15.44
C GLU A 851 35.87 35.17 14.09
N ARG A 852 36.60 35.51 13.02
CA ARG A 852 36.38 35.02 11.67
C ARG A 852 37.61 34.28 11.15
N ARG A 853 37.37 33.29 10.24
CA ARG A 853 38.43 32.46 9.67
C ARG A 853 38.92 32.93 8.30
N ASP A 854 38.52 34.12 7.86
CA ASP A 854 38.89 34.68 6.57
C ASP A 854 40.38 35.03 6.54
N ARG A 855 41.12 34.50 5.56
CA ARG A 855 42.61 34.64 5.54
C ARG A 855 43.08 36.10 5.44
N HIS A 856 42.40 36.93 4.68
CA HIS A 856 42.77 38.34 4.49
C HIS A 856 42.51 39.21 5.74
N LEU A 857 41.73 38.71 6.68
CA LEU A 857 41.40 39.40 7.96
C LEU A 857 42.33 38.98 9.11
N GLN A 858 43.23 38.02 8.92
CA GLN A 858 43.99 37.44 10.04
C GLN A 858 44.88 38.48 10.74
N GLU A 859 45.46 39.41 10.00
CA GLU A 859 46.28 40.48 10.56
C GLU A 859 45.43 41.48 11.37
N LEU A 860 44.28 41.90 10.82
CA LEU A 860 43.33 42.75 11.52
C LEU A 860 42.76 42.04 12.78
N LEU A 861 42.47 40.75 12.65
CA LEU A 861 41.94 39.94 13.78
C LEU A 861 42.99 39.84 14.91
N GLN A 862 44.30 39.67 14.60
CA GLN A 862 45.34 39.62 15.61
C GLN A 862 45.44 40.95 16.36
N ASP A 863 45.36 42.08 15.66
CA ASP A 863 45.33 43.39 16.25
C ASP A 863 44.12 43.61 17.18
N TYR A 864 42.96 43.13 16.77
CA TYR A 864 41.73 43.23 17.56
C TYR A 864 41.73 42.28 18.76
N VAL A 865 42.32 41.10 18.64
CA VAL A 865 42.58 40.15 19.75
C VAL A 865 43.47 40.83 20.82
N ALA A 866 44.55 41.45 20.37
CA ALA A 866 45.47 42.17 21.29
C ALA A 866 44.76 43.34 22.00
N ALA A 867 43.86 44.09 21.32
CA ALA A 867 43.08 45.15 21.90
C ALA A 867 42.11 44.59 22.96
N ARG A 868 41.34 43.53 22.64
CA ARG A 868 40.46 42.83 23.58
C ARG A 868 41.20 42.34 24.81
N ASP A 869 42.35 41.67 24.60
CA ASP A 869 43.11 41.07 25.71
C ASP A 869 43.73 42.16 26.61
N SER A 870 44.05 43.33 26.04
CA SER A 870 44.45 44.50 26.84
C SER A 870 43.28 45.02 27.73
N ALA A 871 42.06 45.06 27.17
CA ALA A 871 40.86 45.44 27.94
C ALA A 871 40.58 44.44 29.10
N LYS A 872 40.68 43.14 28.80
CA LYS A 872 40.54 42.08 29.83
C LYS A 872 41.55 42.20 30.93
N ALA A 873 42.85 42.41 30.58
CA ALA A 873 43.90 42.55 31.55
C ALA A 873 43.73 43.78 32.47
N LYS A 874 43.21 44.87 31.92
CA LYS A 874 42.94 46.11 32.64
C LYS A 874 41.57 46.11 33.33
N ARG A 875 40.75 45.09 33.14
CA ARG A 875 39.39 44.98 33.65
C ARG A 875 38.49 46.17 33.31
N LEU A 876 38.50 46.57 32.05
CA LEU A 876 37.71 47.75 31.59
C LEU A 876 36.30 47.30 31.22
N ASN A 877 35.31 48.10 31.52
CA ASN A 877 33.89 48.02 31.14
C ASN A 877 33.34 46.60 31.22
N LEU A 878 33.06 45.92 30.09
CA LEU A 878 32.56 44.54 30.05
C LEU A 878 33.37 43.52 30.89
N TRP A 879 34.63 43.79 31.08
CA TRP A 879 35.60 42.89 31.77
C TRP A 879 35.82 43.23 33.24
N CYS A 880 35.11 44.20 33.76
CA CYS A 880 35.27 44.65 35.14
C CYS A 880 35.08 43.57 36.21
N TYR A 881 34.16 42.65 35.97
CA TYR A 881 33.84 41.52 36.87
C TYR A 881 34.42 40.17 36.46
N GLY A 882 35.25 40.10 35.45
CA GLY A 882 35.87 38.87 34.93
C GLY A 882 35.59 38.67 33.44
N ASP A 883 35.91 37.49 32.92
CA ASP A 883 35.72 37.14 31.50
C ASP A 883 34.28 36.73 31.23
N VAL A 884 33.47 37.63 30.65
CA VAL A 884 32.07 37.38 30.28
C VAL A 884 31.88 36.36 29.13
N THR A 885 32.95 35.93 28.48
CA THR A 885 32.93 34.95 27.41
C THR A 885 33.30 33.54 27.88
N GLU A 886 33.76 33.36 29.14
CA GLU A 886 34.06 32.05 29.72
C GLU A 886 32.74 31.33 30.02
N ASP A 887 32.67 30.08 29.58
CA ASP A 887 31.53 29.20 29.83
C ASP A 887 31.65 28.59 31.24
N ASP A 888 31.00 29.17 32.21
CA ASP A 888 30.94 28.72 33.63
C ASP A 888 30.52 27.26 33.78
N SER A 889 29.90 26.67 32.74
CA SER A 889 29.50 25.26 32.74
C SER A 889 30.68 24.29 32.80
N LYS A 890 31.88 24.73 32.38
CA LYS A 890 33.09 23.90 32.43
C LYS A 890 33.74 23.88 33.82
N GLU A 891 33.64 24.95 34.58
CA GLU A 891 34.17 25.04 35.95
C GLU A 891 33.36 24.23 36.96
N PHE A 892 32.05 24.10 36.76
CA PHE A 892 31.14 23.39 37.66
C PHE A 892 30.80 21.95 37.22
N GLY A 893 31.46 21.40 36.19
CA GLY A 893 31.30 19.98 35.78
C GLY A 893 29.95 19.61 35.19
N TRP A 894 29.18 20.55 34.66
CA TRP A 894 27.82 20.35 34.05
C TRP A 894 27.87 20.15 32.54
N GLY A 895 29.03 20.00 31.96
CA GLY A 895 29.25 19.73 30.53
C GLY A 895 29.54 18.26 30.25
N ARG A 896 28.49 17.44 30.14
CA ARG A 896 28.57 16.13 29.47
C ARG A 896 27.35 15.93 28.60
#